data_615319466b088fb391ea7196b973dbd1
#
_entry.id   615319466b088fb391ea7196b973dbd1
#
_cell.length_a   1.000
_cell.length_b   1.000
_cell.length_c   1.000
_cell.angle_alpha   90.00
_cell.angle_beta   90.00
_cell.angle_gamma   90.00
#
_symmetry.space_group_name_H-M   'P 1'
#
loop_
_entity.id
_entity.type
_entity.pdbx_description
1 polymer ?
#
loop_
_entity_poly.entity_id
_entity_poly.type
_entity_poly.pdbx_seq_one_letter_code
_entity_poly.pdbx_strand_id
1 'polypeptide(L)'
;MSPVRLRENPARLLRRTPEFRLAVLGLIMLSLICLLATRLWYVQVARGAEYTARIRGTSQVNVRLPAVRGEILDRTGRPLAENRASTVVEFYLPDIVREYRERHGTIPRRSYRTTVGGMMAEQDEPDIVRIVQETVMPQLEKFGIKKKLNENQLRLHYRNETEVPYTFMEDLDFETLAQFAEHNAELPGIELGMRPIRRYVYGSLGAHFLGYVGAPTEIDKEEASLFTFYQPDVEGKAQVELALDDELGGQPGARILQRDAKGRIQGEVAREEPKAGHNVHLTIDARVQYLAEQALRAVGRAAAVVVDPANGDILAMASVPSFDPNDFIPAIKADVWNGLTADRTNPLMNRATAAYAPGSTYKVLPALAGLRKDMADRSYTCSGGVKYGRHMLKCTGTHGTIGLGSALRVSCNAYFCLYGNHAGIDEIIAVGNMLGLGQRSGAPLTGEYAGILPGPEWLAKQSRREQWSTGQTANTSIGQGFVLASPLQMAMIAATLANGGTSYHPRLVDKIVARDGTVVREEPVKVRANLLENGISAEDLEKVRRGLWDCVNRAGGTAPGARIKNYEVAGKTGTAQFWRRGVPDNHVWFIAFAPYDKPRYAVAVMVNGGASGGGVAAPIASKILADIFKMEEGEAVEVASLTPAQGSFSYVSNVNFGRAVPAALAAAPPGEGGTGEGGDALSGRTVAATSVRRAEAAAPPKKPNLFQRLFGRKKKEG
;
A
#
# COMPACT_ATOMS: atom_id res chain seq x y z
N MET A 1 19.16 93.28 -80.02
CA MET A 1 19.39 91.81 -79.82
C MET A 1 19.83 91.56 -78.36
N SER A 2 18.90 91.12 -77.53
CA SER A 2 19.17 90.90 -76.12
C SER A 2 19.60 89.46 -75.91
N PRO A 3 20.59 89.15 -75.04
CA PRO A 3 20.99 87.76 -74.72
C PRO A 3 20.03 87.12 -73.72
N VAL A 4 19.56 85.98 -74.13
CA VAL A 4 18.78 85.02 -73.26
C VAL A 4 19.68 84.53 -72.17
N ARG A 5 19.36 84.85 -70.90
CA ARG A 5 19.96 84.23 -69.71
C ARG A 5 19.28 82.87 -69.46
N LEU A 6 20.00 81.82 -69.70
CA LEU A 6 19.59 80.47 -69.23
C LEU A 6 19.67 80.41 -67.69
N ARG A 7 18.52 80.27 -67.06
CA ARG A 7 18.42 80.01 -65.62
C ARG A 7 18.97 78.60 -65.38
N GLU A 8 20.14 78.44 -64.85
CA GLU A 8 20.64 77.14 -64.35
C GLU A 8 19.82 76.68 -63.15
N ASN A 9 19.38 75.43 -63.19
CA ASN A 9 18.52 74.87 -62.19
C ASN A 9 19.34 74.67 -60.88
N PRO A 10 18.96 75.35 -59.74
CA PRO A 10 19.75 75.39 -58.51
C PRO A 10 19.95 73.96 -57.91
N ALA A 11 19.11 72.99 -58.27
CA ALA A 11 19.26 71.62 -57.83
C ALA A 11 20.44 70.87 -58.46
N ARG A 12 21.01 71.37 -59.63
CA ARG A 12 22.19 70.77 -60.26
C ARG A 12 23.51 71.28 -59.65
N LEU A 13 23.54 72.49 -59.12
CA LEU A 13 24.71 73.09 -58.46
C LEU A 13 24.94 72.49 -57.08
N LEU A 14 23.88 72.22 -56.31
CA LEU A 14 23.94 71.56 -55.03
C LEU A 14 24.50 70.15 -55.13
N ARG A 15 24.26 69.41 -56.22
CA ARG A 15 24.79 68.01 -56.40
C ARG A 15 26.32 67.96 -56.67
N ARG A 16 26.99 69.07 -57.01
CA ARG A 16 28.43 69.10 -57.34
C ARG A 16 29.33 69.65 -56.24
N THR A 17 28.75 70.26 -55.19
CA THR A 17 29.56 70.79 -54.08
C THR A 17 29.96 69.71 -53.10
N PRO A 18 31.20 69.68 -52.59
CA PRO A 18 31.66 68.67 -51.58
C PRO A 18 30.78 68.73 -50.30
N GLU A 19 30.24 69.92 -49.96
CA GLU A 19 29.35 70.11 -48.81
C GLU A 19 28.00 69.34 -48.91
N PHE A 20 27.41 69.32 -50.14
CA PHE A 20 26.18 68.51 -50.36
C PHE A 20 26.42 67.02 -50.22
N ARG A 21 27.60 66.55 -50.68
CA ARG A 21 27.99 65.10 -50.51
C ARG A 21 28.20 64.75 -49.05
N LEU A 22 28.84 65.65 -48.31
CA LEU A 22 29.05 65.49 -46.86
C LEU A 22 27.70 65.53 -46.09
N ALA A 23 26.80 66.42 -46.46
CA ALA A 23 25.45 66.51 -45.86
C ALA A 23 24.62 65.24 -46.14
N VAL A 24 24.67 64.69 -47.38
CA VAL A 24 24.02 63.42 -47.72
C VAL A 24 24.64 62.30 -47.01
N LEU A 25 25.97 62.25 -46.88
CA LEU A 25 26.63 61.17 -46.11
C LEU A 25 26.33 61.25 -44.62
N GLY A 26 26.26 62.46 -44.06
CA GLY A 26 25.85 62.74 -42.71
C GLY A 26 24.41 62.27 -42.43
N LEU A 27 23.49 62.54 -43.40
CA LEU A 27 22.08 62.13 -43.29
C LEU A 27 21.92 60.62 -43.36
N ILE A 28 22.70 59.93 -44.21
CA ILE A 28 22.73 58.46 -44.27
C ILE A 28 23.28 57.87 -42.96
N MET A 29 24.36 58.45 -42.46
CA MET A 29 24.98 58.02 -41.22
C MET A 29 24.02 58.20 -40.00
N LEU A 30 23.35 59.39 -39.95
CA LEU A 30 22.35 59.65 -38.93
C LEU A 30 21.17 58.66 -39.02
N SER A 31 20.68 58.39 -40.24
CA SER A 31 19.61 57.41 -40.47
C SER A 31 19.99 56.01 -40.03
N LEU A 32 21.24 55.58 -40.29
CA LEU A 32 21.75 54.29 -39.83
C LEU A 32 21.86 54.24 -38.30
N ILE A 33 22.33 55.32 -37.66
CA ILE A 33 22.39 55.43 -36.20
C ILE A 33 20.98 55.38 -35.59
N CYS A 34 20.01 56.10 -36.17
CA CYS A 34 18.61 56.05 -35.74
C CYS A 34 18.03 54.64 -35.90
N LEU A 35 18.31 53.96 -36.99
CA LEU A 35 17.87 52.55 -37.20
C LEU A 35 18.46 51.62 -36.16
N LEU A 36 19.76 51.75 -35.87
CA LEU A 36 20.45 50.95 -34.84
C LEU A 36 19.89 51.27 -33.45
N ALA A 37 19.68 52.54 -33.12
CA ALA A 37 19.11 52.96 -31.86
C ALA A 37 17.66 52.44 -31.68
N THR A 38 16.85 52.51 -32.74
CA THR A 38 15.49 51.95 -32.75
C THR A 38 15.52 50.44 -32.56
N ARG A 39 16.43 49.77 -33.25
CA ARG A 39 16.59 48.31 -33.10
C ARG A 39 17.05 47.93 -31.69
N LEU A 40 18.00 48.68 -31.14
CA LEU A 40 18.48 48.50 -29.79
C LEU A 40 17.37 48.72 -28.75
N TRP A 41 16.63 49.82 -28.91
CA TRP A 41 15.45 50.09 -28.06
C TRP A 41 14.41 48.98 -28.16
N TYR A 42 14.10 48.49 -29.38
CA TYR A 42 13.15 47.40 -29.59
C TYR A 42 13.60 46.10 -28.87
N VAL A 43 14.90 45.76 -28.98
CA VAL A 43 15.41 44.55 -28.31
C VAL A 43 15.48 44.73 -26.80
N GLN A 44 15.93 45.90 -26.31
CA GLN A 44 16.15 46.10 -24.86
C GLN A 44 14.86 46.45 -24.11
N VAL A 45 13.97 47.24 -24.70
CA VAL A 45 12.77 47.77 -24.04
C VAL A 45 11.52 46.97 -24.44
N ALA A 46 11.21 46.89 -25.74
CA ALA A 46 9.98 46.27 -26.21
C ALA A 46 9.98 44.76 -26.04
N ARG A 47 11.12 44.10 -26.24
CA ARG A 47 11.29 42.65 -26.04
C ARG A 47 12.25 42.29 -24.90
N GLY A 48 12.69 43.23 -24.11
CA GLY A 48 13.64 43.05 -23.04
C GLY A 48 13.18 41.98 -22.03
N ALA A 49 11.90 41.98 -21.67
CA ALA A 49 11.32 40.97 -20.77
C ALA A 49 11.35 39.56 -21.38
N GLU A 50 11.07 39.41 -22.69
CA GLU A 50 11.11 38.13 -23.40
C GLU A 50 12.55 37.59 -23.48
N TYR A 51 13.50 38.44 -23.85
CA TYR A 51 14.92 38.02 -23.89
C TYR A 51 15.50 37.72 -22.50
N THR A 52 15.12 38.54 -21.51
CA THR A 52 15.53 38.26 -20.09
C THR A 52 14.94 36.96 -19.59
N ALA A 53 13.68 36.64 -19.93
CA ALA A 53 13.05 35.37 -19.59
C ALA A 53 13.77 34.19 -20.29
N ARG A 54 14.14 34.34 -21.57
CA ARG A 54 14.93 33.32 -22.29
C ARG A 54 16.34 33.12 -21.69
N ILE A 55 17.03 34.20 -21.34
CA ILE A 55 18.36 34.14 -20.71
C ILE A 55 18.22 33.47 -19.34
N ARG A 56 17.22 33.80 -18.54
CA ARG A 56 16.95 33.14 -17.27
C ARG A 56 16.62 31.66 -17.48
N GLY A 57 15.79 31.32 -18.46
CA GLY A 57 15.44 29.93 -18.78
C GLY A 57 16.62 29.07 -19.27
N THR A 58 17.66 29.68 -19.91
CA THR A 58 18.84 28.95 -20.37
C THR A 58 19.99 28.90 -19.36
N SER A 59 19.98 29.80 -18.36
CA SER A 59 21.01 29.88 -17.32
C SER A 59 20.59 29.29 -15.98
N GLN A 60 19.34 28.90 -15.82
CA GLN A 60 18.80 28.36 -14.58
C GLN A 60 18.32 26.92 -14.79
N VAL A 61 18.52 26.09 -13.77
CA VAL A 61 18.10 24.71 -13.69
C VAL A 61 17.08 24.61 -12.56
N ASN A 62 15.88 24.22 -12.88
CA ASN A 62 14.84 23.94 -11.91
C ASN A 62 14.89 22.47 -11.55
N VAL A 63 15.14 22.15 -10.29
CA VAL A 63 15.16 20.79 -9.75
C VAL A 63 13.97 20.62 -8.82
N ARG A 64 13.14 19.62 -9.08
CA ARG A 64 12.06 19.24 -8.17
C ARG A 64 12.63 18.43 -7.02
N LEU A 65 12.29 18.80 -5.81
CA LEU A 65 12.67 18.08 -4.59
C LEU A 65 11.49 17.22 -4.12
N PRO A 66 11.67 15.90 -3.99
CA PRO A 66 10.60 15.04 -3.49
C PRO A 66 10.29 15.36 -2.02
N ALA A 67 9.04 15.16 -1.63
CA ALA A 67 8.61 15.31 -0.25
C ALA A 67 9.09 14.13 0.61
N VAL A 68 9.31 14.37 1.89
CA VAL A 68 9.53 13.29 2.85
C VAL A 68 8.18 12.70 3.21
N ARG A 69 7.98 11.41 2.93
CA ARG A 69 6.74 10.69 3.22
C ARG A 69 6.50 10.62 4.74
N GLY A 70 5.25 10.72 5.19
CA GLY A 70 4.87 10.58 6.58
C GLY A 70 5.15 9.17 7.11
N GLU A 71 5.34 9.05 8.41
CA GLU A 71 5.56 7.78 9.08
C GLU A 71 4.23 7.05 9.34
N ILE A 72 4.29 5.72 9.40
CA ILE A 72 3.17 4.90 9.86
C ILE A 72 3.58 4.33 11.23
N LEU A 73 2.82 4.68 12.24
CA LEU A 73 3.08 4.36 13.63
C LEU A 73 2.01 3.39 14.17
N ASP A 74 2.39 2.56 15.13
CA ASP A 74 1.44 1.77 15.89
C ASP A 74 0.70 2.64 16.93
N ARG A 75 -0.29 2.06 17.64
CA ARG A 75 -1.07 2.75 18.66
C ARG A 75 -0.22 3.28 19.83
N THR A 76 0.99 2.77 20.03
CA THR A 76 1.92 3.19 21.08
C THR A 76 2.96 4.19 20.59
N GLY A 77 2.91 4.58 19.31
CA GLY A 77 3.85 5.50 18.67
C GLY A 77 5.13 4.85 18.15
N ARG A 78 5.17 3.51 18.05
CA ARG A 78 6.32 2.81 17.44
C ARG A 78 6.23 2.88 15.92
N PRO A 79 7.34 3.20 15.23
CA PRO A 79 7.34 3.23 13.77
C PRO A 79 7.21 1.81 13.20
N LEU A 80 6.22 1.63 12.33
CA LEU A 80 6.05 0.44 11.48
C LEU A 80 6.68 0.68 10.11
N ALA A 81 6.52 1.90 9.60
CA ALA A 81 7.18 2.38 8.40
C ALA A 81 7.70 3.80 8.60
N GLU A 82 8.98 4.00 8.33
CA GLU A 82 9.71 5.26 8.51
C GLU A 82 10.51 5.61 7.24
N ASN A 83 11.20 6.73 7.25
CA ASN A 83 12.14 7.07 6.20
C ASN A 83 13.54 7.16 6.80
N ARG A 84 14.49 6.43 6.21
CA ARG A 84 15.90 6.60 6.52
C ARG A 84 16.59 7.46 5.47
N ALA A 85 17.52 8.27 5.88
CA ALA A 85 18.40 8.95 4.94
C ALA A 85 19.29 7.92 4.25
N SER A 86 19.34 7.97 2.93
CA SER A 86 20.24 7.17 2.12
C SER A 86 21.06 8.08 1.22
N THR A 87 22.33 7.81 1.15
CA THR A 87 23.23 8.48 0.20
C THR A 87 23.11 7.82 -1.15
N VAL A 88 22.85 8.61 -2.19
CA VAL A 88 22.68 8.13 -3.56
C VAL A 88 23.70 8.77 -4.49
N VAL A 89 24.19 7.99 -5.45
CA VAL A 89 24.96 8.49 -6.59
C VAL A 89 24.02 8.62 -7.78
N GLU A 90 23.88 9.82 -8.30
CA GLU A 90 22.95 10.15 -9.38
C GLU A 90 23.71 10.62 -10.63
N PHE A 91 23.25 10.13 -11.80
CA PHE A 91 23.75 10.53 -13.10
C PHE A 91 22.75 11.46 -13.78
N TYR A 92 23.14 12.68 -14.01
CA TYR A 92 22.41 13.64 -14.82
C TYR A 92 22.78 13.42 -16.29
N LEU A 93 22.14 12.48 -16.94
CA LEU A 93 22.51 11.96 -18.26
C LEU A 93 22.64 13.04 -19.35
N PRO A 94 21.75 14.06 -19.42
CA PRO A 94 21.92 15.16 -20.38
C PRO A 94 23.24 15.93 -20.19
N ASP A 95 23.68 16.12 -18.94
CA ASP A 95 24.90 16.83 -18.62
C ASP A 95 26.14 15.99 -18.99
N ILE A 96 26.08 14.68 -18.72
CA ILE A 96 27.14 13.73 -19.12
C ILE A 96 27.29 13.69 -20.65
N VAL A 97 26.18 13.64 -21.39
CA VAL A 97 26.20 13.65 -22.86
C VAL A 97 26.77 14.97 -23.41
N ARG A 98 26.42 16.11 -22.77
CA ARG A 98 26.98 17.42 -23.14
C ARG A 98 28.50 17.47 -22.92
N GLU A 99 28.97 17.06 -21.74
CA GLU A 99 30.38 17.01 -21.39
C GLU A 99 31.18 16.09 -22.35
N TYR A 100 30.59 14.93 -22.68
CA TYR A 100 31.22 14.04 -23.67
C TYR A 100 31.39 14.72 -25.03
N ARG A 101 30.36 15.46 -25.49
CA ARG A 101 30.41 16.23 -26.75
C ARG A 101 31.47 17.31 -26.73
N GLU A 102 31.61 18.04 -25.64
CA GLU A 102 32.58 19.10 -25.48
C GLU A 102 34.01 18.56 -25.50
N ARG A 103 34.26 17.37 -24.91
CA ARG A 103 35.60 16.72 -24.90
C ARG A 103 35.98 16.05 -26.21
N HIS A 104 35.03 15.43 -26.90
CA HIS A 104 35.33 14.55 -28.05
C HIS A 104 34.82 15.13 -29.39
N GLY A 105 34.09 16.24 -29.39
CA GLY A 105 33.56 16.87 -30.59
C GLY A 105 32.33 16.14 -31.18
N THR A 106 32.22 14.84 -31.02
CA THR A 106 31.17 14.00 -31.57
C THR A 106 30.57 13.09 -30.49
N ILE A 107 29.33 12.67 -30.67
CA ILE A 107 28.63 11.76 -29.75
C ILE A 107 28.49 10.40 -30.44
N PRO A 108 28.88 9.28 -29.80
CA PRO A 108 28.60 7.95 -30.32
C PRO A 108 27.10 7.72 -30.41
N ARG A 109 26.64 7.19 -31.53
CA ARG A 109 25.21 6.92 -31.78
C ARG A 109 25.00 5.42 -31.98
N ARG A 110 23.78 5.01 -31.64
CA ARG A 110 23.31 3.63 -31.79
C ARG A 110 21.93 3.62 -32.43
N SER A 111 21.75 2.77 -33.45
CA SER A 111 20.44 2.51 -34.01
C SER A 111 19.68 1.45 -33.21
N TYR A 112 18.39 1.64 -33.03
CA TYR A 112 17.49 0.65 -32.44
C TYR A 112 16.15 0.62 -33.16
N ARG A 113 15.48 -0.53 -33.11
CA ARG A 113 14.18 -0.72 -33.72
C ARG A 113 13.07 -0.43 -32.71
N THR A 114 12.13 0.40 -33.09
CA THR A 114 10.94 0.73 -32.30
C THR A 114 9.69 0.74 -33.18
N THR A 115 8.51 0.68 -32.55
CA THR A 115 7.25 0.75 -33.26
C THR A 115 6.70 2.18 -33.19
N VAL A 116 6.62 2.85 -34.33
CA VAL A 116 6.04 4.19 -34.46
C VAL A 116 4.80 4.10 -35.31
N GLY A 117 3.64 4.48 -34.75
CA GLY A 117 2.36 4.42 -35.49
C GLY A 117 1.97 3.01 -35.96
N GLY A 118 2.41 1.94 -35.28
CA GLY A 118 2.12 0.54 -35.66
C GLY A 118 3.11 -0.06 -36.66
N MET A 119 4.11 0.70 -37.15
CA MET A 119 5.13 0.22 -38.07
C MET A 119 6.50 0.16 -37.38
N MET A 120 7.31 -0.84 -37.73
CA MET A 120 8.69 -0.94 -37.26
C MET A 120 9.53 0.15 -37.93
N ALA A 121 10.13 1.02 -37.11
CA ALA A 121 11.03 2.07 -37.54
C ALA A 121 12.39 1.91 -36.87
N GLU A 122 13.45 2.26 -37.56
CA GLU A 122 14.80 2.37 -37.00
C GLU A 122 15.06 3.82 -36.58
N GLN A 123 15.45 4.00 -35.34
CA GLN A 123 15.76 5.32 -34.78
C GLN A 123 17.19 5.33 -34.25
N ASP A 124 17.85 6.48 -34.39
CA ASP A 124 19.18 6.72 -33.88
C ASP A 124 19.13 7.50 -32.58
N GLU A 125 19.82 7.00 -31.56
CA GLU A 125 19.97 7.67 -30.27
C GLU A 125 21.44 7.78 -29.88
N PRO A 126 21.83 8.70 -28.95
CA PRO A 126 23.15 8.66 -28.32
C PRO A 126 23.38 7.30 -27.65
N ASP A 127 24.56 6.72 -27.84
CA ASP A 127 24.94 5.49 -27.10
C ASP A 127 25.32 5.85 -25.66
N ILE A 128 24.30 6.05 -24.83
CA ILE A 128 24.47 6.49 -23.45
C ILE A 128 25.31 5.52 -22.62
N VAL A 129 25.24 4.22 -22.92
CA VAL A 129 26.02 3.21 -22.20
C VAL A 129 27.51 3.40 -22.47
N ARG A 130 27.86 3.55 -23.73
CA ARG A 130 29.25 3.80 -24.13
C ARG A 130 29.76 5.11 -23.54
N ILE A 131 28.95 6.19 -23.59
CA ILE A 131 29.32 7.48 -23.02
C ILE A 131 29.61 7.35 -21.51
N VAL A 132 28.73 6.70 -20.75
CA VAL A 132 28.90 6.51 -19.30
C VAL A 132 30.07 5.59 -18.98
N GLN A 133 30.27 4.52 -19.77
CA GLN A 133 31.39 3.61 -19.59
C GLN A 133 32.75 4.29 -19.86
N GLU A 134 32.83 5.20 -20.83
CA GLU A 134 34.08 5.89 -21.18
C GLU A 134 34.37 7.09 -20.25
N THR A 135 33.36 7.76 -19.71
CA THR A 135 33.53 9.00 -18.93
C THR A 135 33.35 8.85 -17.43
N VAL A 136 32.32 8.13 -17.02
CA VAL A 136 31.85 8.08 -15.61
C VAL A 136 32.48 6.90 -14.87
N MET A 137 32.37 5.70 -15.43
CA MET A 137 32.79 4.47 -14.73
C MET A 137 34.26 4.46 -14.30
N PRO A 138 35.21 4.91 -15.13
CA PRO A 138 36.62 4.95 -14.72
C PRO A 138 36.91 5.91 -13.57
N GLN A 139 36.07 6.93 -13.42
CA GLN A 139 36.17 7.90 -12.33
C GLN A 139 35.62 7.33 -11.03
N LEU A 140 34.45 6.67 -11.09
CA LEU A 140 33.85 6.00 -9.92
C LEU A 140 34.73 4.87 -9.38
N GLU A 141 35.43 4.14 -10.26
CA GLU A 141 36.37 3.11 -9.84
C GLU A 141 37.55 3.67 -9.02
N LYS A 142 37.99 4.91 -9.27
CA LYS A 142 39.04 5.57 -8.47
C LYS A 142 38.60 5.80 -7.01
N PHE A 143 37.30 5.95 -6.79
CA PHE A 143 36.71 6.08 -5.45
C PHE A 143 36.28 4.74 -4.85
N GLY A 144 36.76 3.61 -5.39
CA GLY A 144 36.43 2.28 -4.88
C GLY A 144 35.03 1.76 -5.25
N ILE A 145 34.24 2.51 -6.03
CA ILE A 145 32.91 2.12 -6.45
C ILE A 145 33.02 1.15 -7.63
N LYS A 146 32.89 -0.16 -7.34
CA LYS A 146 33.04 -1.26 -8.33
C LYS A 146 31.70 -1.81 -8.84
N LYS A 147 30.59 -1.11 -8.62
CA LYS A 147 29.29 -1.57 -9.09
C LYS A 147 29.23 -1.57 -10.62
N LYS A 148 28.84 -2.70 -11.21
CA LYS A 148 28.63 -2.80 -12.66
C LYS A 148 27.40 -2.03 -13.10
N LEU A 149 27.52 -1.37 -14.24
CA LEU A 149 26.42 -0.64 -14.87
C LEU A 149 25.37 -1.62 -15.41
N ASN A 150 24.09 -1.39 -15.09
CA ASN A 150 23.00 -2.10 -15.74
C ASN A 150 22.65 -1.40 -17.07
N GLU A 151 23.27 -1.89 -18.15
CA GLU A 151 23.16 -1.26 -19.47
C GLU A 151 21.72 -1.15 -19.99
N ASN A 152 20.91 -2.20 -19.78
CA ASN A 152 19.53 -2.21 -20.27
C ASN A 152 18.66 -1.22 -19.49
N GLN A 153 18.83 -1.15 -18.19
CA GLN A 153 18.12 -0.20 -17.34
C GLN A 153 18.51 1.25 -17.66
N LEU A 154 19.81 1.52 -17.85
CA LEU A 154 20.28 2.85 -18.21
C LEU A 154 19.74 3.31 -19.57
N ARG A 155 19.71 2.41 -20.59
CA ARG A 155 19.13 2.72 -21.91
C ARG A 155 17.62 3.01 -21.82
N LEU A 156 16.91 2.20 -21.06
CA LEU A 156 15.45 2.38 -20.87
C LEU A 156 15.15 3.70 -20.16
N HIS A 157 15.90 4.01 -19.11
CA HIS A 157 15.79 5.27 -18.37
C HIS A 157 16.09 6.48 -19.27
N TYR A 158 17.18 6.44 -20.04
CA TYR A 158 17.53 7.53 -20.96
C TYR A 158 16.46 7.80 -22.02
N ARG A 159 15.72 6.78 -22.47
CA ARG A 159 14.63 6.95 -23.45
C ARG A 159 13.35 7.48 -22.85
N ASN A 160 13.00 7.02 -21.67
CA ASN A 160 11.68 7.27 -21.09
C ASN A 160 11.67 8.43 -20.11
N GLU A 161 12.78 8.66 -19.43
CA GLU A 161 12.88 9.52 -18.24
C GLU A 161 14.15 10.37 -18.25
N THR A 162 14.49 10.96 -19.41
CA THR A 162 15.76 11.70 -19.58
C THR A 162 15.92 12.88 -18.61
N GLU A 163 14.80 13.45 -18.16
CA GLU A 163 14.76 14.59 -17.23
C GLU A 163 14.91 14.16 -15.77
N VAL A 164 14.78 12.86 -15.48
CA VAL A 164 14.98 12.31 -14.15
C VAL A 164 16.43 11.84 -14.00
N PRO A 165 17.13 12.23 -12.91
CA PRO A 165 18.46 11.69 -12.65
C PRO A 165 18.44 10.17 -12.52
N TYR A 166 19.37 9.48 -13.18
CA TYR A 166 19.51 8.04 -13.06
C TYR A 166 20.22 7.68 -11.76
N THR A 167 19.53 7.02 -10.84
CA THR A 167 20.12 6.54 -9.59
C THR A 167 21.01 5.33 -9.89
N PHE A 168 22.33 5.55 -9.84
CA PHE A 168 23.30 4.49 -10.09
C PHE A 168 23.50 3.60 -8.87
N MET A 169 23.62 4.20 -7.68
CA MET A 169 23.89 3.49 -6.43
C MET A 169 23.19 4.16 -5.25
N GLU A 170 22.77 3.36 -4.30
CA GLU A 170 22.20 3.78 -3.02
C GLU A 170 23.02 3.19 -1.88
N ASP A 171 22.86 3.76 -0.68
CA ASP A 171 23.51 3.29 0.55
C ASP A 171 25.03 3.25 0.47
N LEU A 172 25.66 4.36 0.03
CA LEU A 172 27.11 4.49 0.13
C LEU A 172 27.51 4.49 1.61
N ASP A 173 28.59 3.77 1.89
CA ASP A 173 29.25 3.86 3.18
C ASP A 173 29.88 5.25 3.38
N PHE A 174 30.04 5.64 4.65
CA PHE A 174 30.50 6.98 5.01
C PHE A 174 31.91 7.28 4.48
N GLU A 175 32.80 6.30 4.40
CA GLU A 175 34.17 6.49 3.94
C GLU A 175 34.19 6.80 2.43
N THR A 176 33.48 6.00 1.64
CA THR A 176 33.31 6.23 0.19
C THR A 176 32.61 7.57 -0.08
N LEU A 177 31.59 7.91 0.73
CA LEU A 177 30.90 9.20 0.65
C LEU A 177 31.86 10.37 0.87
N ALA A 178 32.67 10.35 1.92
CA ALA A 178 33.61 11.42 2.25
C ALA A 178 34.65 11.61 1.14
N GLN A 179 35.25 10.53 0.65
CA GLN A 179 36.22 10.55 -0.45
C GLN A 179 35.62 11.13 -1.73
N PHE A 180 34.38 10.75 -2.04
CA PHE A 180 33.68 11.25 -3.23
C PHE A 180 33.31 12.73 -3.09
N ALA A 181 32.84 13.16 -1.92
CA ALA A 181 32.41 14.54 -1.67
C ALA A 181 33.57 15.55 -1.82
N GLU A 182 34.81 15.16 -1.45
CA GLU A 182 36.00 15.98 -1.61
C GLU A 182 36.34 16.25 -3.11
N HIS A 183 35.94 15.36 -4.02
CA HIS A 183 36.30 15.42 -5.44
C HIS A 183 35.12 15.66 -6.37
N ASN A 184 33.92 15.82 -5.83
CA ASN A 184 32.66 15.91 -6.62
C ASN A 184 32.65 17.09 -7.62
N ALA A 185 33.34 18.19 -7.32
CA ALA A 185 33.45 19.34 -8.23
C ALA A 185 34.13 19.04 -9.58
N GLU A 186 34.85 17.93 -9.70
CA GLU A 186 35.55 17.49 -10.89
C GLU A 186 34.74 16.53 -11.79
N LEU A 187 33.53 16.13 -11.34
CA LEU A 187 32.72 15.10 -11.98
C LEU A 187 31.41 15.69 -12.56
N PRO A 188 31.44 16.31 -13.76
CA PRO A 188 30.24 16.88 -14.38
C PRO A 188 29.14 15.83 -14.60
N GLY A 189 27.91 16.16 -14.20
CA GLY A 189 26.76 15.29 -14.37
C GLY A 189 26.69 14.12 -13.39
N ILE A 190 27.51 14.10 -12.36
CA ILE A 190 27.42 13.14 -11.25
C ILE A 190 27.21 13.93 -9.97
N GLU A 191 26.16 13.62 -9.24
CA GLU A 191 25.89 14.23 -7.94
C GLU A 191 25.73 13.18 -6.85
N LEU A 192 26.18 13.55 -5.65
CA LEU A 192 25.82 12.87 -4.42
C LEU A 192 24.59 13.54 -3.84
N GLY A 193 23.53 12.77 -3.71
CA GLY A 193 22.30 13.20 -3.07
C GLY A 193 22.10 12.48 -1.74
N MET A 194 21.33 13.10 -0.84
CA MET A 194 20.70 12.41 0.28
C MET A 194 19.21 12.32 -0.02
N ARG A 195 18.69 11.09 -0.09
CA ARG A 195 17.26 10.85 -0.32
C ARG A 195 16.64 10.11 0.85
N PRO A 196 15.42 10.47 1.23
CA PRO A 196 14.64 9.66 2.16
C PRO A 196 14.19 8.38 1.43
N ILE A 197 14.65 7.23 1.93
CA ILE A 197 14.21 5.92 1.45
C ILE A 197 13.25 5.33 2.46
N ARG A 198 12.08 4.85 1.99
CA ARG A 198 11.09 4.17 2.82
C ARG A 198 11.68 2.90 3.42
N ARG A 199 11.46 2.69 4.71
CA ARG A 199 11.88 1.50 5.45
C ARG A 199 10.73 0.95 6.27
N TYR A 200 10.44 -0.33 6.11
CA TYR A 200 9.53 -1.08 6.97
C TYR A 200 10.35 -1.71 8.08
N VAL A 201 10.20 -1.14 9.28
CA VAL A 201 11.13 -1.35 10.41
C VAL A 201 11.23 -2.82 10.81
N TYR A 202 10.11 -3.54 10.75
CA TYR A 202 10.03 -4.94 11.18
C TYR A 202 9.93 -5.93 10.01
N GLY A 203 10.39 -5.53 8.82
CA GLY A 203 10.36 -6.40 7.64
C GLY A 203 8.96 -6.85 7.29
N SER A 204 8.72 -8.17 7.27
CA SER A 204 7.45 -8.77 6.87
C SER A 204 6.28 -8.56 7.86
N LEU A 205 6.53 -7.99 9.05
CA LEU A 205 5.49 -7.75 10.04
C LEU A 205 4.42 -6.79 9.53
N GLY A 206 3.18 -7.22 9.48
CA GLY A 206 2.07 -6.39 9.05
C GLY A 206 2.07 -6.00 7.56
N ALA A 207 2.91 -6.62 6.74
CA ALA A 207 3.04 -6.30 5.32
C ALA A 207 1.69 -6.25 4.57
N HIS A 208 0.76 -7.12 4.96
CA HIS A 208 -0.55 -7.22 4.32
C HIS A 208 -1.52 -6.09 4.65
N PHE A 209 -1.31 -5.30 5.68
CA PHE A 209 -2.08 -4.08 5.93
C PHE A 209 -1.26 -2.81 5.67
N LEU A 210 0.06 -2.84 5.87
CA LEU A 210 0.92 -1.71 5.53
C LEU A 210 0.95 -1.47 4.03
N GLY A 211 1.15 -2.52 3.24
CA GLY A 211 1.44 -2.40 1.82
C GLY A 211 2.90 -2.05 1.57
N TYR A 212 3.17 -1.42 0.45
CA TYR A 212 4.50 -0.99 0.04
C TYR A 212 4.43 0.23 -0.88
N VAL A 213 5.55 0.92 -1.03
CA VAL A 213 5.71 2.04 -1.95
C VAL A 213 6.55 1.63 -3.17
N GLY A 214 6.50 2.43 -4.20
CA GLY A 214 7.31 2.25 -5.41
C GLY A 214 7.37 3.53 -6.24
N ALA A 215 8.02 3.48 -7.39
CA ALA A 215 7.99 4.57 -8.34
C ALA A 215 6.55 4.90 -8.77
N PRO A 216 6.22 6.15 -9.09
CA PRO A 216 4.87 6.52 -9.53
C PRO A 216 4.48 5.75 -10.78
N THR A 217 3.19 5.43 -10.90
CA THR A 217 2.66 4.68 -12.05
C THR A 217 2.71 5.53 -13.32
N GLU A 218 2.46 6.83 -13.19
CA GLU A 218 2.53 7.82 -14.26
C GLU A 218 3.18 9.08 -13.72
N ILE A 219 4.12 9.63 -14.48
CA ILE A 219 4.70 10.95 -14.19
C ILE A 219 3.78 12.00 -14.82
N ASP A 220 3.38 13.00 -14.05
CA ASP A 220 2.66 14.16 -14.59
C ASP A 220 3.59 14.93 -15.53
N LYS A 221 3.36 14.77 -16.84
CA LYS A 221 4.18 15.39 -17.88
C LYS A 221 4.08 16.91 -17.89
N GLU A 222 2.94 17.47 -17.46
CA GLU A 222 2.75 18.92 -17.34
C GLU A 222 3.62 19.44 -16.20
N GLU A 223 3.59 18.79 -15.03
CA GLU A 223 4.45 19.13 -13.92
C GLU A 223 5.94 18.89 -14.26
N ALA A 224 6.27 17.76 -14.85
CA ALA A 224 7.66 17.42 -15.20
C ALA A 224 8.28 18.42 -16.18
N SER A 225 7.48 18.96 -17.12
CA SER A 225 7.96 19.97 -18.08
C SER A 225 8.37 21.31 -17.45
N LEU A 226 7.96 21.56 -16.19
CA LEU A 226 8.32 22.78 -15.45
C LEU A 226 9.73 22.69 -14.83
N PHE A 227 10.28 21.50 -14.80
CA PHE A 227 11.59 21.20 -14.18
C PHE A 227 12.60 20.74 -15.22
N THR A 228 13.83 21.18 -15.06
CA THR A 228 14.97 20.65 -15.85
C THR A 228 15.31 19.24 -15.36
N PHE A 229 15.18 19.01 -14.04
CA PHE A 229 15.33 17.70 -13.41
C PHE A 229 14.15 17.42 -12.51
N TYR A 230 13.40 16.41 -12.88
CA TYR A 230 12.20 15.99 -12.17
C TYR A 230 12.50 14.76 -11.30
N GLN A 231 12.53 14.96 -9.99
CA GLN A 231 12.64 13.85 -9.04
C GLN A 231 11.23 13.48 -8.55
N PRO A 232 10.70 12.32 -8.95
CA PRO A 232 9.36 11.91 -8.52
C PRO A 232 9.34 11.55 -7.03
N ASP A 233 8.18 11.76 -6.40
CA ASP A 233 7.90 11.19 -5.08
C ASP A 233 7.66 9.69 -5.21
N VAL A 234 7.84 8.95 -4.13
CA VAL A 234 7.38 7.57 -4.05
C VAL A 234 5.86 7.55 -3.86
N GLU A 235 5.19 6.61 -4.53
CA GLU A 235 3.74 6.42 -4.49
C GLU A 235 3.40 5.15 -3.72
N GLY A 236 2.36 5.18 -2.89
CA GLY A 236 1.80 3.98 -2.26
C GLY A 236 1.21 3.04 -3.31
N LYS A 237 1.58 1.75 -3.27
CA LYS A 237 1.16 0.76 -4.27
C LYS A 237 0.08 -0.18 -3.77
N ALA A 238 -0.05 -0.34 -2.46
CA ALA A 238 -1.00 -1.26 -1.85
C ALA A 238 -1.41 -0.81 -0.45
N GLN A 239 -2.55 -1.27 0.01
CA GLN A 239 -3.05 -1.19 1.39
C GLN A 239 -3.03 0.24 1.97
N VAL A 240 -2.59 0.41 3.23
CA VAL A 240 -2.52 1.70 3.93
C VAL A 240 -1.65 2.70 3.17
N GLU A 241 -0.49 2.26 2.65
CA GLU A 241 0.38 3.12 1.84
C GLU A 241 -0.35 3.72 0.62
N LEU A 242 -1.18 2.93 -0.07
CA LEU A 242 -1.98 3.41 -1.20
C LEU A 242 -3.24 4.15 -0.76
N ALA A 243 -3.95 3.62 0.24
CA ALA A 243 -5.23 4.19 0.65
C ALA A 243 -5.09 5.58 1.30
N LEU A 244 -3.94 5.86 1.91
CA LEU A 244 -3.60 7.12 2.56
C LEU A 244 -2.42 7.83 1.87
N ASP A 245 -2.24 7.61 0.55
CA ASP A 245 -1.13 8.18 -0.20
C ASP A 245 -1.16 9.71 -0.18
N ASP A 246 -2.34 10.32 -0.21
CA ASP A 246 -2.54 11.76 -0.17
C ASP A 246 -2.08 12.39 1.14
N GLU A 247 -2.31 11.71 2.26
CA GLU A 247 -1.89 12.16 3.59
C GLU A 247 -0.39 11.91 3.82
N LEU A 248 0.09 10.74 3.39
CA LEU A 248 1.47 10.32 3.58
C LEU A 248 2.45 11.03 2.62
N GLY A 249 2.03 11.37 1.40
CA GLY A 249 2.92 11.79 0.31
C GLY A 249 3.54 13.18 0.48
N GLY A 250 2.92 14.09 1.23
CA GLY A 250 3.42 15.46 1.43
C GLY A 250 3.30 16.37 0.20
N GLN A 251 4.10 17.44 0.18
CA GLN A 251 4.15 18.40 -0.93
C GLN A 251 5.59 18.58 -1.39
N PRO A 252 5.89 18.43 -2.68
CA PRO A 252 7.24 18.59 -3.21
C PRO A 252 7.72 20.03 -3.07
N GLY A 253 9.03 20.19 -2.99
CA GLY A 253 9.73 21.45 -3.06
C GLY A 253 10.36 21.70 -4.44
N ALA A 254 11.10 22.79 -4.54
CA ALA A 254 11.83 23.16 -5.74
C ALA A 254 13.16 23.83 -5.40
N ARG A 255 14.18 23.60 -6.21
CA ARG A 255 15.49 24.22 -6.11
C ARG A 255 15.85 24.84 -7.47
N ILE A 256 16.22 26.11 -7.49
CA ILE A 256 16.65 26.80 -8.69
C ILE A 256 18.16 27.02 -8.62
N LEU A 257 18.88 26.38 -9.51
CA LEU A 257 20.34 26.44 -9.61
C LEU A 257 20.75 27.33 -10.78
N GLN A 258 21.80 28.11 -10.61
CA GLN A 258 22.37 28.92 -11.68
C GLN A 258 23.50 28.17 -12.38
N ARG A 259 23.51 28.18 -13.73
CA ARG A 259 24.58 27.63 -14.57
C ARG A 259 25.41 28.74 -15.21
N ASP A 260 26.69 28.47 -15.39
CA ASP A 260 27.56 29.28 -16.24
C ASP A 260 27.35 28.99 -17.74
N ALA A 261 28.06 29.73 -18.60
CA ALA A 261 28.02 29.52 -20.06
C ALA A 261 28.51 28.12 -20.49
N LYS A 262 29.26 27.42 -19.63
CA LYS A 262 29.71 26.03 -19.85
C LYS A 262 28.77 25.01 -19.24
N GLY A 263 27.63 25.45 -18.67
CA GLY A 263 26.63 24.58 -18.08
C GLY A 263 26.94 24.07 -16.67
N ARG A 264 28.02 24.56 -16.03
CA ARG A 264 28.38 24.16 -14.67
C ARG A 264 27.57 24.93 -13.64
N ILE A 265 27.09 24.23 -12.61
CA ILE A 265 26.33 24.84 -11.51
C ILE A 265 27.26 25.76 -10.71
N GLN A 266 26.88 27.04 -10.58
CA GLN A 266 27.63 28.07 -9.86
C GLN A 266 27.08 28.31 -8.44
N GLY A 267 25.79 28.01 -8.22
CA GLY A 267 25.16 28.19 -6.92
C GLY A 267 23.64 28.03 -6.97
N GLU A 268 23.03 28.10 -5.81
CA GLU A 268 21.59 28.04 -5.61
C GLU A 268 21.05 29.48 -5.58
N VAL A 269 20.03 29.74 -6.42
CA VAL A 269 19.37 31.07 -6.54
C VAL A 269 18.16 31.17 -5.63
N ALA A 270 17.39 30.08 -5.56
CA ALA A 270 16.19 30.01 -4.76
C ALA A 270 15.92 28.54 -4.37
N ARG A 271 15.27 28.38 -3.22
CA ARG A 271 14.85 27.08 -2.71
C ARG A 271 13.50 27.19 -2.04
N GLU A 272 12.62 26.27 -2.37
CA GLU A 272 11.39 26.01 -1.65
C GLU A 272 11.50 24.61 -1.02
N GLU A 273 11.47 24.58 0.29
CA GLU A 273 11.59 23.31 1.03
C GLU A 273 10.35 22.45 0.81
N PRO A 274 10.51 21.16 0.59
CA PRO A 274 9.38 20.23 0.53
C PRO A 274 8.69 20.14 1.90
N LYS A 275 7.37 20.02 1.89
CA LYS A 275 6.60 19.77 3.10
C LYS A 275 6.40 18.28 3.27
N ALA A 276 6.85 17.76 4.39
CA ALA A 276 6.68 16.35 4.73
C ALA A 276 5.19 15.97 4.80
N GLY A 277 4.90 14.72 4.48
CA GLY A 277 3.58 14.11 4.68
C GLY A 277 3.23 13.99 6.17
N HIS A 278 1.96 13.72 6.42
CA HIS A 278 1.45 13.54 7.78
C HIS A 278 1.76 12.13 8.29
N ASN A 279 2.00 12.00 9.58
CA ASN A 279 2.17 10.72 10.24
C ASN A 279 0.81 10.08 10.51
N VAL A 280 0.70 8.79 10.23
CA VAL A 280 -0.51 7.99 10.44
C VAL A 280 -0.32 7.10 11.65
N HIS A 281 -1.13 7.30 12.68
CA HIS A 281 -1.21 6.41 13.84
C HIS A 281 -2.28 5.36 13.60
N LEU A 282 -1.87 4.10 13.58
CA LEU A 282 -2.78 2.97 13.47
C LEU A 282 -3.28 2.52 14.85
N THR A 283 -4.39 1.79 14.85
CA THR A 283 -4.91 1.12 16.06
C THR A 283 -4.15 -0.19 16.37
N ILE A 284 -3.34 -0.66 15.44
CA ILE A 284 -2.49 -1.85 15.57
C ILE A 284 -1.51 -1.68 16.75
N ASP A 285 -1.35 -2.73 17.55
CA ASP A 285 -0.22 -2.88 18.49
C ASP A 285 0.80 -3.84 17.84
N ALA A 286 2.00 -3.34 17.58
CA ALA A 286 3.05 -4.11 16.90
C ALA A 286 3.40 -5.41 17.65
N ARG A 287 3.25 -5.43 18.97
CA ARG A 287 3.53 -6.63 19.81
C ARG A 287 2.42 -7.66 19.63
N VAL A 288 1.15 -7.20 19.66
CA VAL A 288 -0.01 -8.10 19.43
C VAL A 288 0.04 -8.65 18.00
N GLN A 289 0.40 -7.82 17.02
CA GLN A 289 0.61 -8.25 15.64
C GLN A 289 1.68 -9.35 15.54
N TYR A 290 2.82 -9.13 16.21
CA TYR A 290 3.91 -10.11 16.23
C TYR A 290 3.47 -11.46 16.85
N LEU A 291 2.81 -11.41 18.01
CA LEU A 291 2.31 -12.63 18.68
C LEU A 291 1.32 -13.40 17.79
N ALA A 292 0.44 -12.67 17.11
CA ALA A 292 -0.51 -13.27 16.17
C ALA A 292 0.19 -13.95 14.99
N GLU A 293 1.16 -13.29 14.35
CA GLU A 293 1.91 -13.85 13.24
C GLU A 293 2.75 -15.07 13.67
N GLN A 294 3.43 -14.99 14.81
CA GLN A 294 4.21 -16.12 15.35
C GLN A 294 3.33 -17.35 15.65
N ALA A 295 2.14 -17.14 16.21
CA ALA A 295 1.21 -18.23 16.47
C ALA A 295 0.73 -18.93 15.17
N LEU A 296 0.61 -18.18 14.08
CA LEU A 296 0.19 -18.70 12.78
C LEU A 296 1.28 -19.47 12.03
N ARG A 297 2.56 -19.28 12.36
CA ARG A 297 3.68 -19.96 11.68
C ARG A 297 3.56 -21.48 11.70
N ALA A 298 3.00 -22.04 12.78
CA ALA A 298 2.81 -23.48 12.92
C ALA A 298 1.97 -24.12 11.81
N VAL A 299 1.10 -23.34 11.15
CA VAL A 299 0.14 -23.85 10.15
C VAL A 299 0.39 -23.32 8.73
N GLY A 300 1.26 -22.36 8.59
CA GLY A 300 1.81 -21.87 7.32
C GLY A 300 0.87 -21.10 6.40
N ARG A 301 -0.45 -21.36 6.41
CA ARG A 301 -1.46 -20.63 5.59
C ARG A 301 -2.68 -20.32 6.44
N ALA A 302 -2.67 -19.11 7.00
CA ALA A 302 -3.69 -18.73 7.96
C ALA A 302 -3.85 -17.22 8.06
N ALA A 303 -4.90 -16.79 8.74
CA ALA A 303 -5.07 -15.41 9.20
C ALA A 303 -5.59 -15.39 10.63
N ALA A 304 -5.19 -14.35 11.36
CA ALA A 304 -5.75 -14.02 12.66
C ALA A 304 -6.02 -12.51 12.72
N VAL A 305 -7.19 -12.15 13.24
CA VAL A 305 -7.55 -10.77 13.51
C VAL A 305 -7.90 -10.62 14.98
N VAL A 306 -7.26 -9.67 15.67
CA VAL A 306 -7.55 -9.34 17.08
C VAL A 306 -8.14 -7.94 17.11
N VAL A 307 -9.26 -7.81 17.82
CA VAL A 307 -10.05 -6.57 17.88
C VAL A 307 -10.33 -6.21 19.34
N ASP A 308 -10.30 -4.92 19.65
CA ASP A 308 -10.82 -4.40 20.91
C ASP A 308 -12.35 -4.34 20.82
N PRO A 309 -13.10 -5.13 21.61
CA PRO A 309 -14.56 -5.14 21.55
C PRO A 309 -15.20 -3.84 22.04
N ALA A 310 -14.49 -2.99 22.77
CA ALA A 310 -15.04 -1.76 23.31
C ALA A 310 -15.29 -0.67 22.24
N ASN A 311 -14.55 -0.69 21.14
CA ASN A 311 -14.55 0.37 20.14
C ASN A 311 -14.37 -0.10 18.67
N GLY A 312 -14.07 -1.39 18.46
CA GLY A 312 -13.83 -1.95 17.13
C GLY A 312 -12.43 -1.69 16.58
N ASP A 313 -11.46 -1.28 17.41
CA ASP A 313 -10.07 -1.12 17.00
C ASP A 313 -9.45 -2.44 16.60
N ILE A 314 -8.82 -2.47 15.45
CA ILE A 314 -8.03 -3.61 15.00
C ILE A 314 -6.67 -3.55 15.68
N LEU A 315 -6.41 -4.46 16.62
CA LEU A 315 -5.14 -4.53 17.36
C LEU A 315 -4.09 -5.36 16.63
N ALA A 316 -4.53 -6.35 15.84
CA ALA A 316 -3.69 -7.13 14.94
C ALA A 316 -4.49 -7.65 13.76
N MET A 317 -3.81 -7.70 12.60
CA MET A 317 -4.34 -8.27 11.36
C MET A 317 -3.23 -9.10 10.69
N ALA A 318 -3.08 -10.33 11.15
CA ALA A 318 -2.03 -11.23 10.69
C ALA A 318 -2.51 -12.09 9.51
N SER A 319 -1.65 -12.22 8.51
CA SER A 319 -1.84 -13.09 7.35
C SER A 319 -0.53 -13.79 7.02
N VAL A 320 -0.53 -15.11 6.94
CA VAL A 320 0.65 -15.92 6.62
C VAL A 320 0.35 -16.88 5.47
N PRO A 321 1.38 -17.17 4.61
CA PRO A 321 2.70 -16.55 4.58
C PRO A 321 2.65 -15.08 4.23
N SER A 322 3.75 -14.36 4.52
CA SER A 322 3.90 -12.95 4.27
C SER A 322 5.07 -12.68 3.31
N PHE A 323 5.33 -11.43 3.01
CA PHE A 323 6.44 -10.94 2.18
C PHE A 323 7.11 -9.76 2.90
N ASP A 324 8.35 -9.43 2.53
CA ASP A 324 9.00 -8.23 3.06
C ASP A 324 8.73 -7.04 2.14
N PRO A 325 8.05 -5.96 2.60
CA PRO A 325 7.82 -4.77 1.81
C PRO A 325 9.11 -4.05 1.40
N ASN A 326 10.21 -4.23 2.14
CA ASN A 326 11.51 -3.65 1.79
C ASN A 326 12.07 -4.24 0.48
N ASP A 327 11.67 -5.44 0.08
CA ASP A 327 12.06 -6.04 -1.20
C ASP A 327 11.54 -5.24 -2.41
N PHE A 328 10.54 -4.38 -2.22
CA PHE A 328 9.95 -3.54 -3.27
C PHE A 328 10.65 -2.20 -3.43
N ILE A 329 11.64 -1.89 -2.58
CA ILE A 329 12.30 -0.58 -2.51
C ILE A 329 13.76 -0.68 -2.96
N PRO A 330 14.21 0.19 -3.85
CA PRO A 330 13.45 1.16 -4.65
C PRO A 330 12.62 0.50 -5.75
N ALA A 331 12.97 -0.71 -6.13
CA ALA A 331 12.25 -1.55 -7.09
C ALA A 331 12.51 -3.02 -6.80
N ILE A 332 11.46 -3.83 -6.91
CA ILE A 332 11.57 -5.26 -6.66
C ILE A 332 12.44 -5.95 -7.71
N LYS A 333 13.35 -6.82 -7.28
CA LYS A 333 14.16 -7.64 -8.17
C LYS A 333 13.30 -8.70 -8.86
N ALA A 334 13.62 -8.99 -10.12
CA ALA A 334 12.83 -9.93 -10.93
C ALA A 334 12.79 -11.36 -10.35
N ASP A 335 13.86 -11.82 -9.74
CA ASP A 335 13.94 -13.14 -9.08
C ASP A 335 13.05 -13.20 -7.84
N VAL A 336 13.04 -12.17 -7.00
CA VAL A 336 12.15 -12.05 -5.84
C VAL A 336 10.69 -12.01 -6.29
N TRP A 337 10.35 -11.17 -7.28
CA TRP A 337 9.00 -11.08 -7.83
C TRP A 337 8.52 -12.42 -8.39
N ASN A 338 9.36 -13.08 -9.18
CA ASN A 338 9.04 -14.39 -9.75
C ASN A 338 8.87 -15.45 -8.63
N GLY A 339 9.68 -15.39 -7.57
CA GLY A 339 9.52 -16.25 -6.40
C GLY A 339 8.18 -16.04 -5.71
N LEU A 340 7.81 -14.80 -5.41
CA LEU A 340 6.55 -14.45 -4.75
C LEU A 340 5.32 -14.84 -5.58
N THR A 341 5.36 -14.62 -6.89
CA THR A 341 4.22 -14.89 -7.80
C THR A 341 4.09 -16.35 -8.19
N ALA A 342 5.18 -17.09 -8.25
CA ALA A 342 5.18 -18.53 -8.50
C ALA A 342 4.84 -19.36 -7.26
N ASP A 343 4.94 -18.78 -6.07
CA ASP A 343 4.65 -19.47 -4.82
C ASP A 343 3.16 -19.84 -4.73
N ARG A 344 2.90 -21.15 -4.68
CA ARG A 344 1.55 -21.71 -4.60
C ARG A 344 0.81 -21.38 -3.32
N THR A 345 1.50 -20.87 -2.31
CA THR A 345 0.89 -20.42 -1.06
C THR A 345 0.34 -19.01 -1.14
N ASN A 346 0.63 -18.27 -2.23
CA ASN A 346 0.19 -16.89 -2.49
C ASN A 346 0.56 -15.94 -1.32
N PRO A 347 1.85 -15.64 -1.10
CA PRO A 347 2.30 -14.80 0.02
C PRO A 347 1.80 -13.36 -0.06
N LEU A 348 1.51 -12.83 -1.26
CA LEU A 348 0.97 -11.49 -1.46
C LEU A 348 -0.52 -11.34 -1.07
N MET A 349 -1.21 -12.46 -0.83
CA MET A 349 -2.64 -12.45 -0.53
C MET A 349 -2.91 -12.08 0.93
N ASN A 350 -3.66 -11.00 1.16
CA ASN A 350 -4.18 -10.69 2.50
C ASN A 350 -5.33 -11.63 2.86
N ARG A 351 -5.03 -12.65 3.65
CA ARG A 351 -6.02 -13.65 4.09
C ARG A 351 -6.97 -13.11 5.14
N ALA A 352 -6.60 -12.05 5.85
CA ALA A 352 -7.46 -11.47 6.88
C ALA A 352 -8.68 -10.75 6.28
N THR A 353 -8.57 -10.27 5.04
CA THR A 353 -9.63 -9.56 4.30
C THR A 353 -10.18 -10.36 3.12
N ALA A 354 -9.60 -11.52 2.82
CA ALA A 354 -10.15 -12.45 1.83
C ALA A 354 -11.33 -13.24 2.42
N ALA A 355 -12.29 -13.60 1.56
CA ALA A 355 -13.54 -14.23 1.98
C ALA A 355 -13.51 -15.76 1.82
N TYR A 356 -13.96 -16.46 2.85
CA TYR A 356 -14.00 -17.93 2.94
C TYR A 356 -15.33 -18.39 3.54
N ALA A 357 -15.73 -19.62 3.26
CA ALA A 357 -16.87 -20.23 3.92
C ALA A 357 -16.61 -20.33 5.44
N PRO A 358 -17.46 -19.72 6.30
CA PRO A 358 -17.20 -19.66 7.74
C PRO A 358 -17.56 -20.94 8.48
N GLY A 359 -18.34 -21.84 7.87
CA GLY A 359 -18.83 -23.04 8.52
C GLY A 359 -19.58 -22.74 9.81
N SER A 360 -19.41 -23.61 10.80
CA SER A 360 -20.17 -23.52 12.06
C SER A 360 -19.94 -22.27 12.91
N THR A 361 -18.95 -21.40 12.59
CA THR A 361 -18.84 -20.09 13.26
C THR A 361 -20.00 -19.17 12.87
N TYR A 362 -20.57 -19.37 11.70
CA TYR A 362 -21.75 -18.64 11.23
C TYR A 362 -23.03 -18.90 12.04
N LYS A 363 -23.11 -20.00 12.81
CA LYS A 363 -24.29 -20.39 13.58
C LYS A 363 -24.74 -19.35 14.60
N VAL A 364 -23.88 -18.42 14.97
CA VAL A 364 -24.25 -17.27 15.81
C VAL A 364 -25.29 -16.37 15.13
N LEU A 365 -25.29 -16.28 13.77
CA LEU A 365 -26.26 -15.45 13.05
C LEU A 365 -27.68 -15.99 13.09
N PRO A 366 -27.95 -17.28 12.70
CA PRO A 366 -29.28 -17.83 12.87
C PRO A 366 -29.70 -17.90 14.35
N ALA A 367 -28.76 -18.05 15.31
CA ALA A 367 -29.07 -17.92 16.72
C ALA A 367 -29.67 -16.55 17.04
N LEU A 368 -28.98 -15.46 16.67
CA LEU A 368 -29.47 -14.08 16.87
C LEU A 368 -30.76 -13.80 16.10
N ALA A 369 -30.87 -14.31 14.86
CA ALA A 369 -32.08 -14.17 14.04
C ALA A 369 -33.32 -14.81 14.71
N GLY A 370 -33.12 -16.00 15.29
CA GLY A 370 -34.20 -16.65 16.03
C GLY A 370 -34.58 -15.94 17.34
N LEU A 371 -33.60 -15.34 18.04
CA LEU A 371 -33.88 -14.53 19.23
C LEU A 371 -34.76 -13.30 18.90
N ARG A 372 -34.55 -12.68 17.76
CA ARG A 372 -35.45 -11.60 17.27
C ARG A 372 -36.87 -12.06 16.96
N LYS A 373 -37.12 -13.37 16.93
CA LYS A 373 -38.42 -14.02 16.72
C LYS A 373 -38.91 -14.73 17.98
N ASP A 374 -38.41 -14.37 19.14
CA ASP A 374 -38.77 -14.95 20.43
C ASP A 374 -38.63 -16.47 20.50
N MET A 375 -37.55 -16.99 19.84
CA MET A 375 -37.33 -18.42 19.74
C MET A 375 -36.27 -18.94 20.73
N ALA A 376 -35.94 -18.20 21.79
CA ALA A 376 -34.88 -18.52 22.75
C ALA A 376 -35.01 -19.95 23.35
N ASP A 377 -36.24 -20.36 23.68
CA ASP A 377 -36.53 -21.62 24.36
C ASP A 377 -36.89 -22.77 23.41
N ARG A 378 -36.79 -22.56 22.09
CA ARG A 378 -37.06 -23.60 21.10
C ARG A 378 -36.08 -24.74 21.15
N SER A 379 -36.58 -25.96 21.15
CA SER A 379 -35.81 -27.19 21.08
C SER A 379 -36.13 -28.01 19.84
N TYR A 380 -35.17 -28.77 19.35
CA TYR A 380 -35.30 -29.66 18.19
C TYR A 380 -34.58 -30.98 18.44
N THR A 381 -35.14 -32.06 17.87
CA THR A 381 -34.52 -33.40 17.95
C THR A 381 -33.54 -33.61 16.82
N CYS A 382 -32.30 -33.94 17.18
CA CYS A 382 -31.23 -34.29 16.25
C CYS A 382 -31.03 -35.81 16.18
N SER A 383 -31.41 -36.43 15.08
CA SER A 383 -31.22 -37.85 14.78
C SER A 383 -30.01 -38.13 13.88
N GLY A 384 -29.00 -37.24 13.88
CA GLY A 384 -27.79 -37.36 13.04
C GLY A 384 -27.81 -36.57 11.74
N GLY A 385 -28.90 -35.81 11.45
CA GLY A 385 -29.03 -34.94 10.27
C GLY A 385 -30.46 -34.54 9.96
N VAL A 386 -30.64 -33.73 8.92
CA VAL A 386 -31.94 -33.31 8.40
C VAL A 386 -31.97 -33.48 6.88
N LYS A 387 -33.09 -34.00 6.35
CA LYS A 387 -33.27 -34.26 4.91
C LYS A 387 -34.00 -33.09 4.25
N TYR A 388 -33.44 -32.56 3.17
CA TYR A 388 -34.08 -31.57 2.29
C TYR A 388 -34.13 -32.13 0.86
N GLY A 389 -35.33 -32.48 0.41
CA GLY A 389 -35.49 -33.19 -0.86
C GLY A 389 -34.74 -34.52 -0.87
N ARG A 390 -33.78 -34.68 -1.82
CA ARG A 390 -32.90 -35.84 -1.92
C ARG A 390 -31.59 -35.71 -1.14
N HIS A 391 -31.28 -34.53 -0.59
CA HIS A 391 -30.03 -34.26 0.10
C HIS A 391 -30.16 -34.38 1.61
N MET A 392 -29.19 -35.04 2.23
CA MET A 392 -29.08 -35.17 3.68
C MET A 392 -27.98 -34.21 4.19
N LEU A 393 -28.37 -33.21 4.96
CA LEU A 393 -27.43 -32.37 5.72
C LEU A 393 -27.06 -33.12 7.01
N LYS A 394 -25.91 -33.77 7.00
CA LYS A 394 -25.42 -34.58 8.13
C LYS A 394 -25.02 -33.72 9.31
N CYS A 395 -25.28 -34.21 10.51
CA CYS A 395 -24.77 -33.65 11.75
C CYS A 395 -23.46 -34.39 12.17
N THR A 396 -22.71 -33.81 13.11
CA THR A 396 -21.47 -34.35 13.68
C THR A 396 -21.74 -35.52 14.62
N GLY A 397 -22.99 -35.69 15.03
CA GLY A 397 -23.43 -36.81 15.92
C GLY A 397 -24.95 -36.80 16.06
N THR A 398 -25.46 -37.76 16.85
CA THR A 398 -26.87 -37.81 17.27
C THR A 398 -26.97 -37.17 18.65
N HIS A 399 -27.63 -36.01 18.75
CA HIS A 399 -27.65 -35.21 19.98
C HIS A 399 -28.96 -35.26 20.78
N GLY A 400 -29.98 -35.97 20.28
CA GLY A 400 -31.29 -36.02 20.91
C GLY A 400 -32.00 -34.66 20.83
N THR A 401 -32.92 -34.43 21.76
CA THR A 401 -33.65 -33.13 21.86
C THR A 401 -32.82 -32.15 22.66
N ILE A 402 -32.45 -31.01 22.00
CA ILE A 402 -31.55 -30.01 22.58
C ILE A 402 -32.08 -28.59 22.29
N GLY A 403 -31.80 -27.67 23.19
CA GLY A 403 -32.08 -26.24 23.04
C GLY A 403 -30.85 -25.48 22.53
N LEU A 404 -31.01 -24.15 22.36
CA LEU A 404 -30.05 -23.25 21.71
C LEU A 404 -28.62 -23.33 22.31
N GLY A 405 -28.46 -23.20 23.63
CA GLY A 405 -27.14 -23.23 24.28
C GLY A 405 -26.41 -24.56 24.07
N SER A 406 -27.14 -25.68 24.25
CA SER A 406 -26.58 -27.03 24.00
C SER A 406 -26.24 -27.24 22.53
N ALA A 407 -27.04 -26.70 21.58
CA ALA A 407 -26.82 -26.80 20.16
C ALA A 407 -25.57 -25.98 19.73
N LEU A 408 -25.32 -24.82 20.35
CA LEU A 408 -24.07 -24.05 20.17
C LEU A 408 -22.88 -24.84 20.71
N ARG A 409 -22.96 -25.38 21.93
CA ARG A 409 -21.90 -26.16 22.60
C ARG A 409 -21.40 -27.31 21.74
N VAL A 410 -22.31 -28.17 21.26
CA VAL A 410 -21.97 -29.35 20.44
C VAL A 410 -21.94 -29.06 18.93
N SER A 411 -22.21 -27.82 18.54
CA SER A 411 -22.25 -27.39 17.14
C SER A 411 -23.23 -28.19 16.27
N CYS A 412 -24.44 -28.47 16.75
CA CYS A 412 -25.43 -29.32 16.09
C CYS A 412 -25.92 -28.73 14.76
N ASN A 413 -25.62 -29.39 13.63
CA ASN A 413 -26.10 -28.94 12.31
C ASN A 413 -27.63 -29.10 12.18
N ALA A 414 -28.20 -30.24 12.63
CA ALA A 414 -29.62 -30.48 12.51
C ALA A 414 -30.46 -29.42 13.25
N TYR A 415 -30.03 -29.03 14.45
CA TYR A 415 -30.67 -27.93 15.18
C TYR A 415 -30.69 -26.62 14.37
N PHE A 416 -29.52 -26.18 13.89
CA PHE A 416 -29.43 -24.89 13.20
C PHE A 416 -30.05 -24.89 11.80
N CYS A 417 -30.12 -26.04 11.12
CA CYS A 417 -30.88 -26.18 9.88
C CYS A 417 -32.39 -25.93 10.10
N LEU A 418 -32.95 -26.49 11.19
CA LEU A 418 -34.38 -26.33 11.55
C LEU A 418 -34.64 -24.95 12.12
N TYR A 419 -33.81 -24.52 13.05
CA TYR A 419 -33.93 -23.23 13.73
C TYR A 419 -33.82 -22.05 12.74
N GLY A 420 -32.84 -22.08 11.83
CA GLY A 420 -32.67 -21.05 10.81
C GLY A 420 -33.82 -21.01 9.79
N ASN A 421 -34.41 -22.14 9.44
CA ASN A 421 -35.60 -22.14 8.58
C ASN A 421 -36.83 -21.55 9.29
N HIS A 422 -36.97 -21.76 10.61
CA HIS A 422 -38.04 -21.13 11.37
C HIS A 422 -37.82 -19.64 11.60
N ALA A 423 -36.57 -19.20 11.81
CA ALA A 423 -36.25 -17.79 11.87
C ALA A 423 -36.51 -17.08 10.52
N GLY A 424 -36.21 -17.78 9.42
CA GLY A 424 -36.32 -17.30 8.06
C GLY A 424 -35.05 -16.66 7.55
N ILE A 425 -34.82 -16.74 6.22
CA ILE A 425 -33.63 -16.20 5.60
C ILE A 425 -33.52 -14.68 5.70
N ASP A 426 -34.67 -13.99 5.66
CA ASP A 426 -34.71 -12.51 5.73
C ASP A 426 -34.19 -12.00 7.08
N GLU A 427 -34.55 -12.69 8.20
CA GLU A 427 -34.01 -12.37 9.52
C GLU A 427 -32.52 -12.66 9.65
N ILE A 428 -32.03 -13.76 9.05
CA ILE A 428 -30.60 -14.07 9.00
C ILE A 428 -29.86 -12.99 8.22
N ILE A 429 -30.41 -12.50 7.10
CA ILE A 429 -29.85 -11.41 6.32
C ILE A 429 -29.89 -10.10 7.12
N ALA A 430 -31.00 -9.78 7.80
CA ALA A 430 -31.11 -8.58 8.63
C ALA A 430 -30.00 -8.54 9.71
N VAL A 431 -29.81 -9.64 10.43
CA VAL A 431 -28.73 -9.77 11.43
C VAL A 431 -27.35 -9.70 10.75
N GLY A 432 -27.17 -10.36 9.61
CA GLY A 432 -25.91 -10.31 8.85
C GLY A 432 -25.51 -8.89 8.45
N ASN A 433 -26.47 -8.09 8.00
CA ASN A 433 -26.27 -6.67 7.67
C ASN A 433 -25.89 -5.82 8.89
N MET A 434 -26.55 -6.04 10.05
CA MET A 434 -26.20 -5.36 11.32
C MET A 434 -24.77 -5.68 11.74
N LEU A 435 -24.29 -6.89 11.44
CA LEU A 435 -22.95 -7.36 11.77
C LEU A 435 -21.91 -7.10 10.66
N GLY A 436 -22.31 -6.44 9.55
CA GLY A 436 -21.42 -6.01 8.47
C GLY A 436 -21.02 -7.11 7.49
N LEU A 437 -21.72 -8.24 7.44
CA LEU A 437 -21.49 -9.28 6.44
C LEU A 437 -21.98 -8.87 5.05
N GLY A 438 -21.30 -9.34 4.01
CA GLY A 438 -21.60 -8.99 2.62
C GLY A 438 -21.22 -7.56 2.24
N GLN A 439 -20.50 -6.85 3.10
CA GLN A 439 -20.08 -5.46 2.92
C GLN A 439 -18.57 -5.33 3.16
N ARG A 440 -17.95 -4.35 2.50
CA ARG A 440 -16.57 -3.96 2.85
C ARG A 440 -16.55 -3.28 4.22
N SER A 441 -15.48 -3.43 4.95
CA SER A 441 -15.34 -2.91 6.31
C SER A 441 -15.34 -1.37 6.36
N GLY A 442 -14.84 -0.72 5.31
CA GLY A 442 -14.58 0.72 5.28
C GLY A 442 -13.22 1.12 5.87
N ALA A 443 -12.42 0.14 6.32
CA ALA A 443 -11.03 0.40 6.68
C ALA A 443 -10.21 0.80 5.43
N PRO A 444 -9.15 1.61 5.56
CA PRO A 444 -8.32 2.04 4.45
C PRO A 444 -7.42 0.91 3.93
N LEU A 445 -8.06 -0.12 3.39
CA LEU A 445 -7.43 -1.32 2.83
C LEU A 445 -7.85 -1.49 1.37
N THR A 446 -6.89 -1.86 0.53
CA THR A 446 -7.15 -2.15 -0.88
C THR A 446 -7.37 -3.64 -1.10
N GLY A 447 -8.25 -3.98 -2.05
CA GLY A 447 -8.49 -5.38 -2.41
C GLY A 447 -9.29 -6.18 -1.37
N GLU A 448 -9.98 -5.53 -0.42
CA GLU A 448 -10.87 -6.19 0.52
C GLU A 448 -12.07 -6.84 -0.20
N TYR A 449 -12.38 -8.08 0.16
CA TYR A 449 -13.57 -8.78 -0.31
C TYR A 449 -14.74 -8.52 0.62
N ALA A 450 -15.87 -8.09 0.06
CA ALA A 450 -17.11 -7.88 0.82
C ALA A 450 -17.68 -9.16 1.46
N GLY A 451 -17.27 -10.33 0.96
CA GLY A 451 -17.93 -11.58 1.29
C GLY A 451 -19.25 -11.76 0.54
N ILE A 452 -19.99 -12.80 0.91
CA ILE A 452 -21.33 -13.07 0.36
C ILE A 452 -22.29 -13.35 1.52
N LEU A 453 -23.31 -12.53 1.66
CA LEU A 453 -24.49 -12.77 2.50
C LEU A 453 -25.62 -13.16 1.56
N PRO A 454 -25.85 -14.49 1.34
CA PRO A 454 -26.77 -14.96 0.31
C PRO A 454 -28.21 -14.89 0.75
N GLY A 455 -29.11 -14.67 -0.21
CA GLY A 455 -30.55 -14.68 -0.02
C GLY A 455 -31.28 -14.70 -1.36
N PRO A 456 -32.64 -14.60 -1.36
CA PRO A 456 -33.44 -14.63 -2.57
C PRO A 456 -33.02 -13.59 -3.62
N GLU A 457 -32.79 -12.35 -3.20
CA GLU A 457 -32.37 -11.26 -4.08
C GLU A 457 -30.96 -11.48 -4.67
N TRP A 458 -30.03 -11.96 -3.84
CA TRP A 458 -28.70 -12.29 -4.29
C TRP A 458 -28.73 -13.41 -5.32
N LEU A 459 -29.51 -14.48 -5.07
CA LEU A 459 -29.64 -15.60 -5.98
C LEU A 459 -30.27 -15.18 -7.30
N ALA A 460 -31.30 -14.35 -7.27
CA ALA A 460 -31.97 -13.83 -8.47
C ALA A 460 -31.00 -13.03 -9.38
N LYS A 461 -30.01 -12.34 -8.80
CA LYS A 461 -28.95 -11.66 -9.54
C LYS A 461 -27.94 -12.64 -10.19
N GLN A 462 -27.72 -13.81 -9.58
CA GLN A 462 -26.79 -14.83 -10.09
C GLN A 462 -27.45 -15.75 -11.13
N SER A 463 -28.71 -16.15 -10.86
CA SER A 463 -29.46 -17.07 -11.73
C SER A 463 -30.95 -16.72 -11.75
N ARG A 464 -31.47 -16.36 -12.93
CA ARG A 464 -32.90 -16.07 -13.13
C ARG A 464 -33.81 -17.31 -13.06
N ARG A 465 -33.22 -18.52 -13.10
CA ARG A 465 -33.96 -19.80 -13.14
C ARG A 465 -34.09 -20.46 -11.76
N GLU A 466 -33.25 -20.08 -10.81
CA GLU A 466 -33.19 -20.69 -9.49
C GLU A 466 -34.02 -19.87 -8.48
N GLN A 467 -34.88 -20.55 -7.74
CA GLN A 467 -35.62 -19.95 -6.63
C GLN A 467 -35.01 -20.38 -5.30
N TRP A 468 -35.01 -19.47 -4.34
CA TRP A 468 -34.49 -19.75 -3.02
C TRP A 468 -35.34 -20.83 -2.33
N SER A 469 -34.70 -21.81 -1.76
CA SER A 469 -35.33 -22.97 -1.10
C SER A 469 -35.01 -23.05 0.39
N THR A 470 -35.83 -23.79 1.12
CA THR A 470 -35.58 -24.12 2.54
C THR A 470 -34.24 -24.89 2.73
N GLY A 471 -33.84 -25.67 1.76
CA GLY A 471 -32.54 -26.36 1.74
C GLY A 471 -31.36 -25.38 1.67
N GLN A 472 -31.51 -24.27 0.90
CA GLN A 472 -30.50 -23.22 0.84
C GLN A 472 -30.45 -22.43 2.16
N THR A 473 -31.60 -22.09 2.76
CA THR A 473 -31.64 -21.48 4.11
C THR A 473 -30.96 -22.37 5.15
N ALA A 474 -31.26 -23.68 5.15
CA ALA A 474 -30.65 -24.64 6.07
C ALA A 474 -29.13 -24.71 5.90
N ASN A 475 -28.64 -24.73 4.64
CA ASN A 475 -27.21 -24.77 4.33
C ASN A 475 -26.50 -23.46 4.73
N THR A 476 -27.13 -22.31 4.44
CA THR A 476 -26.69 -20.98 4.90
C THR A 476 -26.61 -20.92 6.43
N SER A 477 -27.60 -21.47 7.15
CA SER A 477 -27.65 -21.45 8.61
C SER A 477 -26.51 -22.22 9.31
N ILE A 478 -25.80 -23.07 8.58
CA ILE A 478 -24.61 -23.77 9.08
C ILE A 478 -23.31 -23.21 8.49
N GLY A 479 -23.39 -22.05 7.79
CA GLY A 479 -22.25 -21.37 7.21
C GLY A 479 -21.63 -22.08 6.00
N GLN A 480 -22.46 -22.77 5.23
CA GLN A 480 -22.11 -23.51 4.02
C GLN A 480 -22.90 -22.94 2.81
N GLY A 481 -22.67 -23.51 1.65
CA GLY A 481 -23.30 -23.05 0.40
C GLY A 481 -22.62 -21.80 -0.13
N PHE A 482 -23.37 -20.72 -0.31
CA PHE A 482 -22.86 -19.48 -0.92
C PHE A 482 -22.28 -18.49 0.08
N VAL A 483 -22.39 -18.72 1.38
CA VAL A 483 -21.88 -17.82 2.42
C VAL A 483 -20.37 -17.71 2.35
N LEU A 484 -19.87 -16.46 2.26
CA LEU A 484 -18.44 -16.16 2.38
C LEU A 484 -18.25 -14.98 3.34
N ALA A 485 -17.33 -15.12 4.27
CA ALA A 485 -16.95 -14.07 5.22
C ALA A 485 -15.43 -14.01 5.39
N SER A 486 -14.92 -12.82 5.68
CA SER A 486 -13.48 -12.63 5.98
C SER A 486 -13.19 -12.86 7.47
N PRO A 487 -11.94 -13.19 7.84
CA PRO A 487 -11.52 -13.22 9.24
C PRO A 487 -11.78 -11.89 9.98
N LEU A 488 -11.62 -10.74 9.31
CA LEU A 488 -11.96 -9.45 9.88
C LEU A 488 -13.45 -9.36 10.24
N GLN A 489 -14.36 -9.72 9.33
CA GLN A 489 -15.78 -9.74 9.59
C GLN A 489 -16.15 -10.66 10.75
N MET A 490 -15.53 -11.85 10.80
CA MET A 490 -15.80 -12.82 11.87
C MET A 490 -15.23 -12.36 13.23
N ALA A 491 -14.13 -11.62 13.26
CA ALA A 491 -13.60 -10.98 14.46
C ALA A 491 -14.54 -9.90 14.99
N MET A 492 -15.10 -9.07 14.10
CA MET A 492 -16.09 -8.04 14.46
C MET A 492 -17.38 -8.63 15.03
N ILE A 493 -17.80 -9.80 14.50
CA ILE A 493 -18.93 -10.55 15.09
C ILE A 493 -18.60 -11.01 16.52
N ALA A 494 -17.39 -11.56 16.72
CA ALA A 494 -16.94 -11.97 18.06
C ALA A 494 -16.87 -10.77 19.01
N ALA A 495 -16.43 -9.59 18.55
CA ALA A 495 -16.39 -8.35 19.31
C ALA A 495 -17.80 -7.85 19.69
N THR A 496 -18.76 -7.93 18.78
CA THR A 496 -20.17 -7.57 19.04
C THR A 496 -20.80 -8.47 20.12
N LEU A 497 -20.49 -9.75 20.09
CA LEU A 497 -20.95 -10.68 21.14
C LEU A 497 -20.22 -10.41 22.47
N ALA A 498 -18.96 -10.07 22.43
CA ALA A 498 -18.15 -9.75 23.60
C ALA A 498 -18.68 -8.54 24.37
N ASN A 499 -18.97 -7.45 23.69
CA ASN A 499 -19.36 -6.18 24.30
C ASN A 499 -20.85 -6.04 24.65
N GLY A 500 -21.63 -7.11 24.49
CA GLY A 500 -23.06 -7.08 24.82
C GLY A 500 -23.96 -6.54 23.72
N GLY A 501 -23.52 -6.55 22.45
CA GLY A 501 -24.40 -6.35 21.29
C GLY A 501 -24.15 -5.11 20.45
N THR A 502 -23.17 -4.28 20.77
CA THR A 502 -22.81 -3.12 19.93
C THR A 502 -21.90 -3.54 18.79
N SER A 503 -22.39 -3.45 17.55
CA SER A 503 -21.64 -3.69 16.34
C SER A 503 -20.94 -2.39 15.89
N TYR A 504 -19.62 -2.41 15.84
CA TYR A 504 -18.82 -1.28 15.36
C TYR A 504 -18.36 -1.48 13.91
N HIS A 505 -18.05 -0.38 13.22
CA HIS A 505 -17.18 -0.44 12.06
C HIS A 505 -15.76 -0.71 12.52
N PRO A 506 -15.01 -1.63 11.87
CA PRO A 506 -13.61 -1.85 12.24
C PRO A 506 -12.80 -0.60 11.98
N ARG A 507 -11.95 -0.22 12.94
CA ARG A 507 -11.09 0.97 12.88
C ARG A 507 -9.63 0.54 12.81
N LEU A 508 -8.93 0.94 11.74
CA LEU A 508 -7.51 0.65 11.52
C LEU A 508 -6.64 1.89 11.76
N VAL A 509 -7.15 3.08 11.49
CA VAL A 509 -6.47 4.36 11.73
C VAL A 509 -7.07 4.98 12.99
N ASP A 510 -6.21 5.42 13.89
CA ASP A 510 -6.60 6.17 15.08
C ASP A 510 -6.64 7.67 14.76
N LYS A 511 -5.52 8.21 14.28
CA LYS A 511 -5.39 9.63 13.95
C LYS A 511 -4.31 9.88 12.91
N ILE A 512 -4.39 11.04 12.29
CA ILE A 512 -3.39 11.59 11.38
C ILE A 512 -2.82 12.85 12.02
N VAL A 513 -1.50 12.92 12.11
CA VAL A 513 -0.77 13.96 12.85
C VAL A 513 0.23 14.62 11.92
N ALA A 514 0.26 15.94 11.90
CA ALA A 514 1.31 16.69 11.19
C ALA A 514 2.67 16.50 11.87
N ARG A 515 3.75 16.79 11.16
CA ARG A 515 5.11 16.60 11.68
C ARG A 515 5.41 17.42 12.93
N ASP A 516 4.72 18.53 13.14
CA ASP A 516 4.83 19.39 14.31
C ASP A 516 4.04 18.87 15.54
N GLY A 517 3.38 17.72 15.41
CA GLY A 517 2.56 17.11 16.46
C GLY A 517 1.09 17.54 16.45
N THR A 518 0.69 18.46 15.55
CA THR A 518 -0.71 18.88 15.44
C THR A 518 -1.57 17.74 14.89
N VAL A 519 -2.67 17.42 15.57
CA VAL A 519 -3.65 16.43 15.07
C VAL A 519 -4.43 17.04 13.91
N VAL A 520 -4.24 16.46 12.72
CA VAL A 520 -4.92 16.89 11.48
C VAL A 520 -6.32 16.27 11.40
N ARG A 521 -6.45 15.00 11.78
CA ARG A 521 -7.70 14.26 11.75
C ARG A 521 -7.67 13.11 12.77
N GLU A 522 -8.75 12.94 13.52
CA GLU A 522 -9.01 11.75 14.30
C GLU A 522 -10.09 10.94 13.62
N GLU A 523 -9.93 9.61 13.60
CA GLU A 523 -10.95 8.72 13.07
C GLU A 523 -11.90 8.33 14.21
N PRO A 524 -13.17 8.74 14.13
CA PRO A 524 -14.13 8.47 15.20
C PRO A 524 -14.50 6.99 15.28
N VAL A 525 -14.81 6.52 16.48
CA VAL A 525 -15.47 5.24 16.70
C VAL A 525 -16.88 5.30 16.12
N LYS A 526 -17.20 4.41 15.17
CA LYS A 526 -18.48 4.39 14.47
C LYS A 526 -19.26 3.15 14.85
N VAL A 527 -20.45 3.34 15.45
CA VAL A 527 -21.41 2.27 15.68
C VAL A 527 -22.13 1.94 14.38
N ARG A 528 -22.21 0.67 14.02
CA ARG A 528 -22.97 0.16 12.87
C ARG A 528 -24.41 -0.12 13.27
N ALA A 529 -24.60 -0.86 14.36
CA ALA A 529 -25.88 -1.24 14.90
C ALA A 529 -25.75 -1.65 16.38
N ASN A 530 -26.85 -1.61 17.11
CA ASN A 530 -26.93 -2.17 18.45
C ASN A 530 -27.99 -3.29 18.44
N LEU A 531 -27.58 -4.52 18.77
CA LEU A 531 -28.45 -5.69 18.74
C LEU A 531 -29.59 -5.55 19.73
N LEU A 532 -29.40 -4.89 20.89
CA LEU A 532 -30.43 -4.70 21.91
C LEU A 532 -31.53 -3.77 21.41
N GLU A 533 -31.17 -2.71 20.68
CA GLU A 533 -32.12 -1.78 20.06
C GLU A 533 -32.85 -2.39 18.86
N ASN A 534 -32.34 -3.51 18.35
CA ASN A 534 -32.87 -4.20 17.17
C ASN A 534 -33.57 -5.53 17.53
N GLY A 535 -34.19 -5.61 18.70
CA GLY A 535 -35.12 -6.70 19.08
C GLY A 535 -34.43 -7.95 19.65
N ILE A 536 -33.22 -7.84 20.23
CA ILE A 536 -32.58 -8.91 20.99
C ILE A 536 -32.44 -8.44 22.44
N SER A 537 -33.01 -9.18 23.40
CA SER A 537 -32.84 -8.83 24.81
C SER A 537 -31.42 -9.14 25.30
N ALA A 538 -30.97 -8.41 26.33
CA ALA A 538 -29.67 -8.68 26.95
C ALA A 538 -29.57 -10.11 27.52
N GLU A 539 -30.72 -10.60 28.10
CA GLU A 539 -30.81 -11.98 28.60
C GLU A 539 -30.66 -13.02 27.50
N ASP A 540 -31.32 -12.82 26.36
CA ASP A 540 -31.21 -13.73 25.22
C ASP A 540 -29.82 -13.71 24.56
N LEU A 541 -29.23 -12.52 24.46
CA LEU A 541 -27.84 -12.40 23.97
C LEU A 541 -26.87 -13.17 24.90
N GLU A 542 -27.10 -13.10 26.22
CA GLU A 542 -26.31 -13.85 27.20
C GLU A 542 -26.49 -15.37 27.03
N LYS A 543 -27.64 -15.89 26.60
CA LYS A 543 -27.84 -17.32 26.26
C LYS A 543 -26.89 -17.73 25.10
N VAL A 544 -26.68 -16.85 24.11
CA VAL A 544 -25.71 -17.12 23.03
C VAL A 544 -24.26 -17.06 23.57
N ARG A 545 -23.90 -16.02 24.32
CA ARG A 545 -22.57 -15.88 24.93
C ARG A 545 -22.24 -17.10 25.82
N ARG A 546 -23.19 -17.54 26.63
CA ARG A 546 -23.05 -18.73 27.47
C ARG A 546 -22.88 -20.00 26.64
N GLY A 547 -23.62 -20.14 25.54
CA GLY A 547 -23.41 -21.25 24.59
C GLY A 547 -22.00 -21.30 23.99
N LEU A 548 -21.40 -20.12 23.72
CA LEU A 548 -20.01 -20.01 23.28
C LEU A 548 -19.02 -20.34 24.40
N TRP A 549 -19.31 -19.92 25.62
CA TRP A 549 -18.53 -20.31 26.80
C TRP A 549 -18.55 -21.84 27.03
N ASP A 550 -19.73 -22.45 26.92
CA ASP A 550 -19.93 -23.90 27.03
C ASP A 550 -19.14 -24.65 25.96
N CYS A 551 -18.97 -24.10 24.77
CA CYS A 551 -18.14 -24.65 23.69
C CYS A 551 -16.68 -24.92 24.13
N VAL A 552 -16.14 -24.03 24.95
CA VAL A 552 -14.74 -24.08 25.42
C VAL A 552 -14.63 -24.80 26.78
N ASN A 553 -15.52 -24.45 27.73
CA ASN A 553 -15.28 -24.75 29.14
C ASN A 553 -16.07 -25.96 29.66
N ARG A 554 -17.21 -26.34 29.00
CA ARG A 554 -18.04 -27.46 29.45
C ARG A 554 -17.66 -28.77 28.78
N ALA A 555 -17.85 -29.87 29.48
CA ALA A 555 -17.64 -31.21 28.92
C ALA A 555 -18.50 -31.44 27.66
N GLY A 556 -17.93 -32.07 26.64
CA GLY A 556 -18.58 -32.26 25.32
C GLY A 556 -18.62 -31.00 24.45
N GLY A 557 -18.01 -29.92 24.85
CA GLY A 557 -17.78 -28.72 23.98
C GLY A 557 -16.80 -29.00 22.86
N THR A 558 -16.89 -28.23 21.76
CA THR A 558 -16.09 -28.50 20.56
C THR A 558 -14.70 -27.82 20.58
N ALA A 559 -14.38 -27.01 21.60
CA ALA A 559 -13.15 -26.23 21.67
C ALA A 559 -12.41 -26.32 23.03
N PRO A 560 -12.21 -27.49 23.65
CA PRO A 560 -11.48 -27.55 24.92
C PRO A 560 -10.02 -27.10 24.81
N GLY A 561 -9.44 -27.15 23.61
CA GLY A 561 -8.08 -26.62 23.31
C GLY A 561 -7.96 -25.08 23.32
N ALA A 562 -9.09 -24.36 23.48
CA ALA A 562 -9.08 -22.91 23.63
C ALA A 562 -9.01 -22.43 25.08
N ARG A 563 -8.98 -23.31 26.06
CA ARG A 563 -8.91 -22.94 27.48
C ARG A 563 -7.56 -22.28 27.79
N ILE A 564 -7.66 -21.16 28.53
CA ILE A 564 -6.50 -20.43 29.05
C ILE A 564 -6.54 -20.51 30.57
N LYS A 565 -5.37 -20.74 31.17
CA LYS A 565 -5.24 -20.69 32.62
C LYS A 565 -5.53 -19.27 33.11
N ASN A 566 -6.31 -19.10 34.16
CA ASN A 566 -6.72 -17.81 34.75
C ASN A 566 -7.70 -16.94 33.94
N TYR A 567 -8.00 -17.29 32.70
CA TYR A 567 -8.92 -16.50 31.86
C TYR A 567 -9.96 -17.38 31.17
N GLU A 568 -11.23 -17.10 31.41
CA GLU A 568 -12.29 -17.82 30.74
C GLU A 568 -12.48 -17.30 29.30
N VAL A 569 -12.51 -18.21 28.37
CA VAL A 569 -12.68 -17.95 26.94
C VAL A 569 -14.07 -18.39 26.51
N ALA A 570 -14.78 -17.56 25.76
CA ALA A 570 -15.94 -17.98 25.03
C ALA A 570 -15.64 -17.98 23.52
N GLY A 571 -16.06 -19.03 22.81
CA GLY A 571 -15.74 -19.11 21.39
C GLY A 571 -16.52 -20.18 20.64
N LYS A 572 -16.40 -20.15 19.31
CA LYS A 572 -17.07 -21.07 18.40
C LYS A 572 -16.12 -21.61 17.34
N THR A 573 -16.10 -22.93 17.20
CA THR A 573 -15.38 -23.62 16.13
C THR A 573 -16.16 -23.61 14.83
N GLY A 574 -15.44 -23.58 13.72
CA GLY A 574 -15.95 -23.78 12.36
C GLY A 574 -15.08 -24.76 11.58
N THR A 575 -15.70 -25.50 10.69
CA THR A 575 -15.03 -26.34 9.68
C THR A 575 -15.91 -26.25 8.45
N ALA A 576 -15.36 -25.72 7.38
CA ALA A 576 -16.05 -25.57 6.09
C ALA A 576 -15.27 -26.32 5.02
N GLN A 577 -15.95 -27.20 4.31
CA GLN A 577 -15.35 -27.99 3.22
C GLN A 577 -15.18 -27.12 1.97
N PHE A 578 -14.07 -27.29 1.29
CA PHE A 578 -13.85 -26.75 -0.04
C PHE A 578 -13.00 -27.71 -0.89
N TRP A 579 -12.96 -27.47 -2.19
CA TRP A 579 -12.18 -28.29 -3.09
C TRP A 579 -10.91 -27.56 -3.53
N ARG A 580 -9.78 -28.17 -3.26
CA ARG A 580 -8.48 -27.66 -3.67
C ARG A 580 -7.91 -28.55 -4.77
N ARG A 581 -7.95 -28.05 -6.02
CA ARG A 581 -7.49 -28.81 -7.21
C ARG A 581 -8.10 -30.21 -7.29
N GLY A 582 -9.38 -30.32 -7.04
CA GLY A 582 -10.08 -31.62 -7.08
C GLY A 582 -9.92 -32.48 -5.83
N VAL A 583 -9.16 -32.05 -4.82
CA VAL A 583 -9.00 -32.72 -3.54
C VAL A 583 -9.82 -31.99 -2.47
N PRO A 584 -10.63 -32.69 -1.66
CA PRO A 584 -11.36 -32.07 -0.55
C PRO A 584 -10.38 -31.56 0.51
N ASP A 585 -10.58 -30.34 0.97
CA ASP A 585 -9.81 -29.69 2.03
C ASP A 585 -10.77 -28.88 2.92
N ASN A 586 -10.31 -28.32 4.02
CA ASN A 586 -11.15 -27.57 4.96
C ASN A 586 -10.58 -26.17 5.21
N HIS A 587 -11.47 -25.17 5.30
CA HIS A 587 -11.21 -23.97 6.06
C HIS A 587 -11.61 -24.22 7.51
N VAL A 588 -10.64 -24.20 8.42
CA VAL A 588 -10.91 -24.40 9.84
C VAL A 588 -10.83 -23.09 10.59
N TRP A 589 -11.82 -22.86 11.44
CA TRP A 589 -12.07 -21.58 12.06
C TRP A 589 -12.22 -21.66 13.56
N PHE A 590 -11.86 -20.58 14.24
CA PHE A 590 -12.26 -20.33 15.59
C PHE A 590 -12.45 -18.82 15.79
N ILE A 591 -13.63 -18.44 16.32
CA ILE A 591 -13.89 -17.07 16.78
C ILE A 591 -14.06 -17.11 18.28
N ALA A 592 -13.52 -16.13 18.99
CA ALA A 592 -13.59 -16.11 20.45
C ALA A 592 -13.46 -14.69 21.00
N PHE A 593 -13.80 -14.56 22.26
CA PHE A 593 -13.48 -13.39 23.07
C PHE A 593 -13.04 -13.82 24.49
N ALA A 594 -12.24 -12.99 25.10
CA ALA A 594 -11.72 -13.22 26.46
C ALA A 594 -11.32 -11.89 27.13
N PRO A 595 -11.35 -11.83 28.48
CA PRO A 595 -12.04 -12.73 29.40
C PRO A 595 -13.55 -12.72 29.20
N TYR A 596 -14.28 -13.76 29.63
CA TYR A 596 -15.73 -13.86 29.42
C TYR A 596 -16.52 -12.74 30.09
N ASP A 597 -16.20 -12.46 31.37
CA ASP A 597 -16.95 -11.49 32.17
C ASP A 597 -16.66 -10.04 31.78
N LYS A 598 -15.40 -9.74 31.48
CA LYS A 598 -14.94 -8.40 31.07
C LYS A 598 -14.09 -8.52 29.81
N PRO A 599 -14.69 -8.70 28.64
CA PRO A 599 -13.97 -8.92 27.41
C PRO A 599 -13.06 -7.74 27.05
N ARG A 600 -11.79 -8.05 26.83
CA ARG A 600 -10.77 -7.09 26.38
C ARG A 600 -10.31 -7.35 24.94
N TYR A 601 -10.45 -8.61 24.49
CA TYR A 601 -10.03 -9.04 23.19
C TYR A 601 -11.07 -9.94 22.53
N ALA A 602 -11.36 -9.66 21.28
CA ALA A 602 -12.04 -10.58 20.37
C ALA A 602 -11.07 -11.04 19.29
N VAL A 603 -11.14 -12.31 18.91
CA VAL A 603 -10.22 -12.90 17.94
C VAL A 603 -10.97 -13.80 16.96
N ALA A 604 -10.55 -13.74 15.69
CA ALA A 604 -10.92 -14.74 14.69
C ALA A 604 -9.63 -15.34 14.11
N VAL A 605 -9.54 -16.66 14.10
CA VAL A 605 -8.47 -17.42 13.46
C VAL A 605 -9.06 -18.28 12.35
N MET A 606 -8.47 -18.20 11.16
CA MET A 606 -8.80 -19.04 10.01
C MET A 606 -7.53 -19.70 9.47
N VAL A 607 -7.60 -21.00 9.23
CA VAL A 607 -6.50 -21.77 8.66
C VAL A 607 -6.96 -22.47 7.38
N ASN A 608 -6.18 -22.35 6.33
CA ASN A 608 -6.39 -23.04 5.07
C ASN A 608 -5.77 -24.45 5.16
N GLY A 609 -6.61 -25.45 5.37
CA GLY A 609 -6.23 -26.82 5.65
C GLY A 609 -6.36 -27.15 7.13
N GLY A 610 -6.42 -28.42 7.44
CA GLY A 610 -6.52 -28.90 8.83
C GLY A 610 -7.74 -29.76 9.09
N ALA A 611 -7.69 -30.55 10.16
CA ALA A 611 -8.72 -31.55 10.48
C ALA A 611 -10.01 -30.89 11.01
N SER A 612 -9.88 -29.93 11.94
CA SER A 612 -11.03 -29.27 12.58
C SER A 612 -10.66 -27.93 13.21
N GLY A 613 -11.64 -27.06 13.36
CA GLY A 613 -11.47 -25.79 14.06
C GLY A 613 -11.06 -25.97 15.53
N GLY A 614 -11.60 -26.97 16.23
CA GLY A 614 -11.26 -27.27 17.62
C GLY A 614 -9.85 -27.82 17.82
N GLY A 615 -9.34 -28.57 16.84
CA GLY A 615 -8.00 -29.16 16.91
C GLY A 615 -6.88 -28.28 16.40
N VAL A 616 -7.19 -27.26 15.53
CA VAL A 616 -6.16 -26.45 14.91
C VAL A 616 -6.35 -24.95 15.24
N ALA A 617 -7.49 -24.34 14.88
CA ALA A 617 -7.67 -22.91 15.03
C ALA A 617 -7.89 -22.46 16.49
N ALA A 618 -8.56 -23.29 17.31
CA ALA A 618 -8.81 -22.98 18.72
C ALA A 618 -7.53 -22.92 19.57
N PRO A 619 -6.58 -23.86 19.48
CA PRO A 619 -5.28 -23.75 20.15
C PRO A 619 -4.46 -22.54 19.75
N ILE A 620 -4.51 -22.15 18.46
CA ILE A 620 -3.81 -20.95 17.96
C ILE A 620 -4.41 -19.68 18.58
N ALA A 621 -5.73 -19.56 18.59
CA ALA A 621 -6.41 -18.42 19.20
C ALA A 621 -6.13 -18.34 20.70
N SER A 622 -6.15 -19.49 21.40
CA SER A 622 -5.76 -19.60 22.81
C SER A 622 -4.34 -19.12 23.05
N LYS A 623 -3.40 -19.53 22.21
CA LYS A 623 -2.01 -19.09 22.30
C LYS A 623 -1.89 -17.57 22.12
N ILE A 624 -2.54 -17.00 21.10
CA ILE A 624 -2.54 -15.55 20.85
C ILE A 624 -3.05 -14.82 22.10
N LEU A 625 -4.23 -15.18 22.60
CA LEU A 625 -4.84 -14.53 23.76
C LEU A 625 -4.01 -14.72 25.04
N ALA A 626 -3.50 -15.92 25.29
CA ALA A 626 -2.65 -16.20 26.45
C ALA A 626 -1.35 -15.40 26.42
N ASP A 627 -0.72 -15.28 25.26
CA ASP A 627 0.52 -14.53 25.12
C ASP A 627 0.26 -13.01 25.26
N ILE A 628 -0.89 -12.51 24.79
CA ILE A 628 -1.31 -11.11 25.03
C ILE A 628 -1.51 -10.87 26.54
N PHE A 629 -2.20 -11.75 27.27
CA PHE A 629 -2.42 -11.59 28.70
C PHE A 629 -1.10 -11.64 29.48
N LYS A 630 -0.20 -12.56 29.17
CA LYS A 630 1.15 -12.60 29.77
C LYS A 630 1.95 -11.31 29.52
N MET A 631 1.86 -10.79 28.28
CA MET A 631 2.51 -9.53 27.94
C MET A 631 1.97 -8.37 28.79
N GLU A 632 0.65 -8.32 29.03
CA GLU A 632 0.03 -7.30 29.88
C GLU A 632 0.44 -7.45 31.37
N GLU A 633 0.61 -8.66 31.83
CA GLU A 633 1.09 -8.98 33.18
C GLU A 633 2.61 -8.71 33.34
N GLY A 634 3.31 -8.32 32.27
CA GLY A 634 4.74 -8.06 32.27
C GLY A 634 5.60 -9.33 32.27
N GLU A 635 4.99 -10.49 32.02
CA GLU A 635 5.73 -11.74 31.90
C GLU A 635 6.49 -11.82 30.57
N ALA A 636 7.63 -12.53 30.58
CA ALA A 636 8.36 -12.83 29.36
C ALA A 636 7.54 -13.81 28.49
N VAL A 637 7.18 -13.39 27.30
CA VAL A 637 6.52 -14.28 26.34
C VAL A 637 7.57 -15.07 25.59
N GLU A 638 7.67 -16.36 25.90
CA GLU A 638 8.48 -17.28 25.10
C GLU A 638 7.80 -17.47 23.75
N VAL A 639 8.44 -16.97 22.69
CA VAL A 639 8.08 -17.30 21.33
C VAL A 639 8.58 -18.73 21.07
N ALA A 640 7.70 -19.70 21.22
CA ALA A 640 8.03 -21.06 20.84
C ALA A 640 8.51 -21.09 19.39
N SER A 641 9.61 -21.76 19.10
CA SER A 641 10.09 -22.00 17.74
C SER A 641 9.11 -22.94 17.04
N LEU A 642 8.06 -22.35 16.46
CA LEU A 642 7.07 -23.08 15.69
C LEU A 642 7.64 -23.36 14.31
N THR A 643 7.74 -24.63 13.95
CA THR A 643 8.13 -25.04 12.60
C THR A 643 6.95 -24.80 11.66
N PRO A 644 7.10 -24.08 10.56
CA PRO A 644 6.06 -23.95 9.53
C PRO A 644 5.65 -25.34 9.02
N ALA A 645 4.39 -25.49 8.64
CA ALA A 645 3.95 -26.73 8.01
C ALA A 645 4.76 -27.03 6.74
N GLN A 646 5.06 -28.28 6.49
CA GLN A 646 5.88 -28.71 5.36
C GLN A 646 5.27 -28.20 4.03
N GLY A 647 6.06 -27.56 3.19
CA GLY A 647 5.65 -26.99 1.91
C GLY A 647 4.96 -25.62 2.00
N SER A 648 4.97 -24.97 3.17
CA SER A 648 4.52 -23.59 3.33
C SER A 648 5.71 -22.63 3.38
N PHE A 649 5.53 -21.49 2.71
CA PHE A 649 6.45 -20.37 2.78
C PHE A 649 6.02 -19.43 3.89
N SER A 650 6.93 -18.95 4.72
CA SER A 650 6.64 -17.95 5.72
C SER A 650 7.79 -16.93 5.80
N TYR A 651 7.48 -15.68 5.53
CA TYR A 651 8.40 -14.56 5.64
C TYR A 651 8.40 -13.92 7.04
N VAL A 652 7.62 -14.46 7.98
CA VAL A 652 7.54 -13.95 9.36
C VAL A 652 8.85 -14.10 10.13
N SER A 653 9.75 -14.98 9.67
CA SER A 653 11.04 -15.24 10.30
C SER A 653 12.02 -14.09 10.30
N ASN A 654 11.81 -13.09 9.43
CA ASN A 654 12.71 -11.93 9.28
C ASN A 654 12.57 -10.92 10.42
N VAL A 655 11.53 -11.05 11.26
CA VAL A 655 11.30 -10.15 12.38
C VAL A 655 12.07 -10.62 13.59
N ASN A 656 13.10 -9.87 13.98
CA ASN A 656 13.88 -10.17 15.18
C ASN A 656 13.57 -9.16 16.30
N PHE A 657 12.69 -9.53 17.22
CA PHE A 657 12.39 -8.76 18.41
C PHE A 657 13.26 -9.15 19.63
N GLY A 658 14.28 -9.95 19.43
CA GLY A 658 14.99 -10.55 20.55
C GLY A 658 14.13 -11.59 21.26
N ARG A 659 14.52 -12.01 22.46
CA ARG A 659 13.66 -12.80 23.34
C ARG A 659 12.51 -11.90 23.77
N ALA A 660 11.36 -12.10 23.18
CA ALA A 660 10.20 -11.21 23.16
C ALA A 660 9.74 -10.71 24.55
N VAL A 661 10.50 -9.81 25.11
CA VAL A 661 10.06 -8.99 26.24
C VAL A 661 9.51 -7.70 25.65
N PRO A 662 8.33 -7.23 26.06
CA PRO A 662 7.73 -6.01 25.53
C PRO A 662 8.68 -4.78 25.55
N ALA A 663 9.55 -4.68 26.55
CA ALA A 663 10.58 -3.66 26.65
C ALA A 663 11.64 -3.75 25.53
N ALA A 664 11.87 -4.90 24.95
CA ALA A 664 12.88 -5.10 23.89
C ALA A 664 12.46 -4.50 22.55
N LEU A 665 11.17 -4.30 22.29
CA LEU A 665 10.68 -3.58 21.10
C LEU A 665 11.09 -2.10 21.08
N ALA A 666 11.39 -1.53 22.25
CA ALA A 666 11.79 -0.12 22.38
C ALA A 666 13.28 0.11 22.15
N ALA A 667 14.12 -0.94 22.17
CA ALA A 667 15.57 -0.83 22.31
C ALA A 667 16.40 -1.54 21.25
N ALA A 668 15.79 -2.14 20.20
CA ALA A 668 16.56 -2.88 19.19
C ALA A 668 17.24 -1.93 18.20
N PRO A 669 18.58 -1.82 18.18
CA PRO A 669 19.27 -1.22 17.06
C PRO A 669 19.09 -2.09 15.80
N PRO A 670 19.20 -1.52 14.59
CA PRO A 670 19.10 -2.27 13.35
C PRO A 670 20.19 -3.36 13.34
N GLY A 671 19.76 -4.62 13.24
CA GLY A 671 20.67 -5.75 13.19
C GLY A 671 21.52 -5.71 11.94
N GLU A 672 22.83 -5.81 12.10
CA GLU A 672 23.80 -6.03 11.02
C GLU A 672 23.45 -7.31 10.28
N GLY A 673 23.28 -7.19 8.95
CA GLY A 673 22.97 -8.31 8.07
C GLY A 673 24.08 -9.34 8.04
N GLY A 674 23.80 -10.51 8.53
CA GLY A 674 24.66 -11.69 8.37
C GLY A 674 24.72 -12.10 6.91
N THR A 675 25.89 -12.04 6.31
CA THR A 675 26.22 -12.59 5.00
C THR A 675 26.21 -14.12 5.07
N GLY A 676 25.27 -14.75 4.36
CA GLY A 676 25.30 -16.19 4.08
C GLY A 676 25.60 -16.40 2.60
N GLU A 677 26.81 -16.85 2.29
CA GLU A 677 27.19 -17.35 0.98
C GLU A 677 26.53 -18.71 0.70
N GLY A 678 26.15 -18.94 -0.54
CA GLY A 678 25.78 -20.26 -1.05
C GLY A 678 24.96 -20.21 -2.33
N GLY A 679 25.52 -20.20 -3.42
CA GLY A 679 25.85 -21.02 -4.57
C GLY A 679 24.69 -21.44 -5.49
N ASP A 680 24.94 -21.13 -6.78
CA ASP A 680 24.60 -21.80 -8.03
C ASP A 680 23.23 -21.70 -8.69
N ALA A 681 23.33 -21.00 -9.78
CA ALA A 681 22.86 -21.18 -11.17
C ALA A 681 21.60 -22.02 -11.45
N LEU A 682 20.64 -21.41 -12.14
CA LEU A 682 20.07 -21.97 -13.37
C LEU A 682 19.34 -20.90 -14.22
N SER A 683 19.60 -21.02 -15.48
CA SER A 683 19.31 -20.22 -16.65
C SER A 683 17.85 -19.89 -16.95
N GLY A 684 17.67 -18.69 -17.46
CA GLY A 684 16.63 -18.04 -18.22
C GLY A 684 15.48 -18.80 -18.86
N ARG A 685 14.34 -18.13 -18.74
CA ARG A 685 13.32 -18.03 -19.80
C ARG A 685 12.36 -16.86 -19.48
N THR A 686 12.34 -15.91 -20.39
CA THR A 686 11.40 -14.77 -20.44
C THR A 686 10.00 -15.28 -20.69
N VAL A 687 9.03 -14.91 -19.86
CA VAL A 687 7.61 -15.08 -20.14
C VAL A 687 6.92 -13.74 -19.91
N ALA A 688 6.18 -13.32 -20.92
CA ALA A 688 5.45 -12.06 -21.01
C ALA A 688 4.37 -11.92 -19.92
N ALA A 689 4.30 -10.73 -19.35
CA ALA A 689 3.28 -10.33 -18.38
C ALA A 689 1.91 -10.21 -19.07
N THR A 690 0.94 -10.98 -18.63
CA THR A 690 -0.47 -10.84 -19.01
C THR A 690 -1.12 -9.79 -18.09
N SER A 691 -1.63 -8.72 -18.70
CA SER A 691 -2.30 -7.60 -18.04
C SER A 691 -3.58 -8.06 -17.33
N VAL A 692 -3.66 -7.81 -16.03
CA VAL A 692 -4.89 -7.90 -15.24
C VAL A 692 -5.71 -6.63 -15.50
N ARG A 693 -6.90 -6.77 -16.07
CA ARG A 693 -7.85 -5.67 -16.26
C ARG A 693 -8.24 -5.05 -14.91
N ARG A 694 -7.98 -3.77 -14.79
CA ARG A 694 -8.35 -2.88 -13.68
C ARG A 694 -9.85 -2.58 -13.76
N ALA A 695 -10.55 -2.67 -12.63
CA ALA A 695 -11.87 -2.05 -12.48
C ALA A 695 -11.66 -0.53 -12.29
N GLU A 696 -12.28 0.27 -13.16
CA GLU A 696 -12.24 1.73 -13.10
C GLU A 696 -12.85 2.23 -11.79
N ALA A 697 -11.99 2.77 -10.92
CA ALA A 697 -12.40 3.67 -9.87
C ALA A 697 -12.33 5.11 -10.41
N ALA A 698 -13.35 5.93 -10.11
CA ALA A 698 -13.39 7.33 -10.50
C ALA A 698 -12.15 8.07 -10.03
N ALA A 699 -11.51 8.82 -10.94
CA ALA A 699 -10.31 9.59 -10.65
C ALA A 699 -10.57 10.63 -9.55
N PRO A 700 -9.68 10.77 -8.55
CA PRO A 700 -9.75 11.85 -7.58
C PRO A 700 -9.50 13.22 -8.26
N PRO A 701 -9.99 14.33 -7.68
CA PRO A 701 -9.79 15.66 -8.24
C PRO A 701 -8.29 16.01 -8.30
N LYS A 702 -7.84 16.50 -9.46
CA LYS A 702 -6.44 16.89 -9.67
C LYS A 702 -6.00 17.94 -8.65
N LYS A 703 -4.92 17.66 -7.93
CA LYS A 703 -4.26 18.66 -7.05
C LYS A 703 -3.74 19.83 -7.91
N PRO A 704 -3.79 21.09 -7.41
CA PRO A 704 -3.19 22.22 -8.13
C PRO A 704 -1.68 21.99 -8.25
N ASN A 705 -1.12 22.15 -9.46
CA ASN A 705 0.29 21.89 -9.71
C ASN A 705 1.18 22.92 -8.97
N LEU A 706 2.43 22.52 -8.72
CA LEU A 706 3.41 23.30 -7.96
C LEU A 706 3.59 24.71 -8.52
N PHE A 707 3.54 24.88 -9.84
CA PHE A 707 3.67 26.17 -10.52
C PHE A 707 2.50 27.11 -10.23
N GLN A 708 1.27 26.61 -10.15
CA GLN A 708 0.09 27.40 -9.77
C GLN A 708 0.17 27.86 -8.31
N ARG A 709 0.87 27.12 -7.43
CA ARG A 709 1.13 27.53 -6.05
C ARG A 709 2.26 28.55 -5.95
N LEU A 710 3.32 28.39 -6.73
CA LEU A 710 4.51 29.24 -6.71
C LEU A 710 4.31 30.57 -7.44
N PHE A 711 3.56 30.56 -8.54
CA PHE A 711 3.48 31.71 -9.47
C PHE A 711 2.05 32.15 -9.81
N GLY A 712 1.03 31.46 -9.33
CA GLY A 712 -0.38 31.80 -9.55
C GLY A 712 -0.79 33.01 -8.73
N ARG A 713 -1.05 34.15 -9.38
CA ARG A 713 -1.71 35.31 -8.74
C ARG A 713 -3.07 34.87 -8.21
N LYS A 714 -3.31 35.04 -6.90
CA LYS A 714 -4.65 34.97 -6.32
C LYS A 714 -5.60 35.86 -7.10
N LYS A 715 -6.51 35.32 -7.88
CA LYS A 715 -7.69 36.04 -8.32
C LYS A 715 -8.49 36.36 -7.08
N LYS A 716 -8.60 37.64 -6.74
CA LYS A 716 -9.60 38.11 -5.78
C LYS A 716 -10.96 37.86 -6.41
N GLU A 717 -11.75 37.00 -5.79
CA GLU A 717 -13.18 36.98 -6.02
C GLU A 717 -13.79 38.24 -5.43
N GLY A 718 -14.43 39.05 -6.30
CA GLY A 718 -15.34 40.13 -5.95
C GLY A 718 -16.76 39.58 -5.97
#